data_c014ee7d97f4d55441621418c2c22c11
#
_entry.id   c014ee7d97f4d55441621418c2c22c11
#
_cell.length_a   1.000
_cell.length_b   1.000
_cell.length_c   1.000
_cell.angle_alpha   90.00
_cell.angle_beta   90.00
_cell.angle_gamma   90.00
#
_symmetry.space_group_name_H-M   'P 1'
#
loop_
_entity.id
_entity.type
_entity.pdbx_description
1 polymer ?
#
loop_
_entity_poly.entity_id
_entity_poly.type
_entity_poly.pdbx_seq_one_letter_code
_entity_poly.pdbx_strand_id
1 'polypeptide(L)'
;MYSRKQGSAGDSMFRATIDRLIANRHLPFALMHRASTGNRLELLTGELSTIEALDQLPDPDHDGDGDGGARHDLLLLMPFRQIRERGFECVDDRAPMWLMRVTEQHEADRDTAVAWLPDHPVVLSDAAFDKDDAAYATIVRTILSEEIGRGEGSNFVLKRCFLARLDHHDTAAALSIFRRLLERENHAYWTFAISTGEGIFIGATPESHAMLADGELCMNPISGTYRYPADGPCANGLVRFLGDRKEADELYMVVDEELKMMASLCEDGGHIVGPVLKEMACLAHTGYVLRGACDQPVRDILRETMFSPALTGSPLESACRVIRRHEPDGRRHYGGVVALIGRDADARPALDSAILIRTADIDPQGQLRIAVGATLVRHSDPQSEAAETTAKLSCLLQAIRGDAVTDQPDTPVHATVLGALPGVQAALRQRNQSLADFWLRAADSRRRQYGGQLSGRVLILDAGDNFTHMLRCQLAAMGADVAIAPCDGAFAMDRFDLVLVGPGPGDPQDADHPRLRALRRITRQLLAERRPFLSVCLGHQVLSDILGLPLRRLAVPQQGVQREIDLFGQTCRVGFYNTFVAIADTDRIEPQGMELSVEISRDALTGEVHGLRSERFCSLQFHPESVLSRDGLDVLRYVTSQLMYSPHQVPRTATARS
;
A
#
# COMPACT_ATOMS: atom_id res chain seq x y z
N MET A 1 -55.23 3.07 -4.07
CA MET A 1 -54.78 2.82 -5.46
C MET A 1 -53.27 2.81 -5.48
N TYR A 2 -52.67 1.62 -5.34
CA TYR A 2 -51.23 1.45 -5.42
C TYR A 2 -50.85 1.40 -6.90
N SER A 3 -50.17 2.42 -7.38
CA SER A 3 -49.50 2.41 -8.68
C SER A 3 -48.40 1.35 -8.63
N ARG A 4 -48.58 0.21 -9.30
CA ARG A 4 -47.48 -0.71 -9.66
C ARG A 4 -46.56 0.07 -10.58
N LYS A 5 -45.37 0.48 -10.08
CA LYS A 5 -44.26 0.86 -10.95
C LYS A 5 -43.94 -0.33 -11.84
N GLN A 6 -44.19 -0.21 -13.13
CA GLN A 6 -43.67 -1.12 -14.14
C GLN A 6 -42.15 -1.08 -14.01
N GLY A 7 -41.53 -2.25 -13.81
CA GLY A 7 -40.08 -2.37 -13.79
C GLY A 7 -39.46 -1.80 -15.06
N SER A 8 -38.31 -1.16 -14.96
CA SER A 8 -37.64 -0.60 -16.13
C SER A 8 -37.25 -1.73 -17.09
N ALA A 9 -37.09 -1.44 -18.38
CA ALA A 9 -36.60 -2.43 -19.35
C ALA A 9 -35.23 -3.04 -18.89
N GLY A 10 -34.40 -2.26 -18.19
CA GLY A 10 -33.14 -2.72 -17.58
C GLY A 10 -33.34 -3.80 -16.51
N ASP A 11 -34.30 -3.63 -15.60
CA ASP A 11 -34.62 -4.62 -14.56
C ASP A 11 -35.04 -5.96 -15.14
N SER A 12 -35.80 -5.94 -16.24
CA SER A 12 -36.24 -7.15 -16.95
C SER A 12 -35.06 -7.90 -17.58
N MET A 13 -34.11 -7.17 -18.19
CA MET A 13 -32.93 -7.77 -18.79
C MET A 13 -31.94 -8.30 -17.73
N PHE A 14 -31.73 -7.55 -16.64
CA PHE A 14 -30.91 -7.99 -15.52
C PHE A 14 -31.43 -9.34 -14.98
N ARG A 15 -32.73 -9.43 -14.68
CA ARG A 15 -33.36 -10.66 -14.19
C ARG A 15 -33.24 -11.83 -15.19
N ALA A 16 -33.51 -11.58 -16.47
CA ALA A 16 -33.40 -12.61 -17.50
C ALA A 16 -31.95 -13.14 -17.61
N THR A 17 -30.95 -12.27 -17.42
CA THR A 17 -29.55 -12.68 -17.40
C THR A 17 -29.24 -13.52 -16.16
N ILE A 18 -29.73 -13.18 -14.96
CA ILE A 18 -29.59 -14.04 -13.76
C ILE A 18 -30.17 -15.43 -14.00
N ASP A 19 -31.39 -15.53 -14.57
CA ASP A 19 -32.04 -16.81 -14.89
C ASP A 19 -31.17 -17.63 -15.89
N ARG A 20 -30.58 -16.97 -16.90
CA ARG A 20 -29.65 -17.59 -17.86
C ARG A 20 -28.39 -18.14 -17.19
N LEU A 21 -27.79 -17.38 -16.23
CA LEU A 21 -26.60 -17.81 -15.50
C LEU A 21 -26.86 -19.02 -14.59
N ILE A 22 -28.03 -19.06 -13.94
CA ILE A 22 -28.44 -20.21 -13.11
C ILE A 22 -28.64 -21.46 -13.99
N ALA A 23 -29.21 -21.30 -15.18
CA ALA A 23 -29.42 -22.41 -16.12
C ALA A 23 -28.12 -22.91 -16.76
N ASN A 24 -27.06 -22.11 -16.82
CA ASN A 24 -25.79 -22.48 -17.46
C ASN A 24 -24.58 -22.09 -16.59
N ARG A 25 -24.11 -23.04 -15.79
CA ARG A 25 -23.01 -22.87 -14.83
C ARG A 25 -21.63 -22.52 -15.42
N HIS A 26 -21.45 -22.69 -16.73
CA HIS A 26 -20.18 -22.45 -17.41
C HIS A 26 -20.08 -21.05 -18.02
N LEU A 27 -21.13 -20.24 -17.93
CA LEU A 27 -21.06 -18.87 -18.41
C LEU A 27 -20.21 -18.01 -17.46
N PRO A 28 -19.18 -17.33 -17.97
CA PRO A 28 -18.45 -16.35 -17.17
C PRO A 28 -19.34 -15.15 -16.85
N PHE A 29 -19.28 -14.69 -15.61
CA PHE A 29 -19.98 -13.48 -15.19
C PHE A 29 -19.30 -12.80 -14.00
N ALA A 30 -19.61 -11.53 -13.80
CA ALA A 30 -19.33 -10.82 -12.57
C ALA A 30 -20.60 -10.10 -12.12
N LEU A 31 -21.10 -10.46 -10.94
CA LEU A 31 -22.18 -9.78 -10.25
C LEU A 31 -21.58 -9.07 -9.05
N MET A 32 -21.79 -7.75 -8.94
CA MET A 32 -21.15 -6.96 -7.92
C MET A 32 -21.98 -5.78 -7.42
N HIS A 33 -21.69 -5.41 -6.18
CA HIS A 33 -22.11 -4.14 -5.56
C HIS A 33 -20.84 -3.40 -5.15
N ARG A 34 -20.72 -2.16 -5.60
CA ARG A 34 -19.59 -1.28 -5.27
C ARG A 34 -20.08 -0.06 -4.49
N ALA A 35 -19.33 0.36 -3.48
CA ALA A 35 -19.69 1.53 -2.68
C ALA A 35 -19.85 2.82 -3.54
N SER A 36 -19.09 2.90 -4.65
CA SER A 36 -19.11 4.02 -5.60
C SER A 36 -20.40 4.12 -6.42
N THR A 37 -21.15 3.01 -6.61
CA THR A 37 -22.38 2.97 -7.43
C THR A 37 -23.67 3.19 -6.62
N GLY A 38 -23.55 3.48 -5.33
CA GLY A 38 -24.72 3.67 -4.45
C GLY A 38 -25.54 2.39 -4.29
N ASN A 39 -26.87 2.47 -4.44
CA ASN A 39 -27.76 1.31 -4.27
C ASN A 39 -27.98 0.53 -5.58
N ARG A 40 -26.90 0.24 -6.32
CA ARG A 40 -27.00 -0.52 -7.58
C ARG A 40 -26.20 -1.81 -7.52
N LEU A 41 -26.74 -2.86 -8.15
CA LEU A 41 -26.03 -4.06 -8.55
C LEU A 41 -25.63 -3.96 -10.02
N GLU A 42 -24.42 -4.35 -10.32
CA GLU A 42 -23.88 -4.43 -11.67
C GLU A 42 -23.66 -5.89 -12.05
N LEU A 43 -24.11 -6.27 -13.22
CA LEU A 43 -23.94 -7.61 -13.79
C LEU A 43 -23.24 -7.49 -15.13
N LEU A 44 -22.05 -8.09 -15.20
CA LEU A 44 -21.22 -8.13 -16.39
C LEU A 44 -21.15 -9.56 -16.92
N THR A 45 -21.24 -9.72 -18.23
CA THR A 45 -20.92 -10.96 -18.93
C THR A 45 -20.01 -10.67 -20.11
N GLY A 46 -19.23 -11.68 -20.56
CA GLY A 46 -18.28 -11.44 -21.61
C GLY A 46 -17.44 -12.67 -21.97
N GLU A 47 -16.44 -12.43 -22.80
CA GLU A 47 -15.47 -13.44 -23.21
C GLU A 47 -14.32 -13.49 -22.22
N LEU A 48 -14.08 -14.68 -21.64
CA LEU A 48 -13.02 -14.89 -20.67
C LEU A 48 -11.79 -15.51 -21.35
N SER A 49 -10.63 -15.02 -20.99
CA SER A 49 -9.32 -15.52 -21.39
C SER A 49 -8.34 -15.44 -20.23
N THR A 50 -7.14 -15.99 -20.41
CA THR A 50 -6.02 -15.82 -19.49
C THR A 50 -4.91 -15.04 -20.16
N ILE A 51 -4.23 -14.22 -19.39
CA ILE A 51 -3.01 -13.51 -19.80
C ILE A 51 -1.87 -13.83 -18.83
N GLU A 52 -0.63 -13.76 -19.28
CA GLU A 52 0.54 -14.09 -18.47
C GLU A 52 1.25 -12.86 -17.89
N ALA A 53 1.06 -11.69 -18.51
CA ALA A 53 1.68 -10.43 -18.10
C ALA A 53 0.75 -9.24 -18.38
N LEU A 54 0.91 -8.16 -17.60
CA LEU A 54 0.15 -6.91 -17.76
C LEU A 54 0.39 -6.25 -19.14
N ASP A 55 1.53 -6.52 -19.79
CA ASP A 55 1.79 -6.02 -21.14
C ASP A 55 0.84 -6.61 -22.19
N GLN A 56 0.16 -7.72 -21.88
CA GLN A 56 -0.87 -8.32 -22.72
C GLN A 56 -2.27 -7.74 -22.48
N LEU A 57 -2.40 -6.84 -21.50
CA LEU A 57 -3.65 -6.14 -21.23
C LEU A 57 -3.97 -5.24 -22.42
N PRO A 58 -5.10 -5.42 -23.12
CA PRO A 58 -5.46 -4.55 -24.23
C PRO A 58 -5.74 -3.14 -23.73
N ASP A 59 -5.36 -2.16 -24.52
CA ASP A 59 -5.80 -0.79 -24.25
C ASP A 59 -7.34 -0.74 -24.38
N PRO A 60 -8.04 0.07 -23.57
CA PRO A 60 -9.48 0.26 -23.71
C PRO A 60 -9.80 0.72 -25.15
N ASP A 61 -10.71 0.01 -25.83
CA ASP A 61 -10.99 0.25 -27.25
C ASP A 61 -11.39 1.69 -27.52
N HIS A 62 -10.63 2.40 -28.38
CA HIS A 62 -10.94 3.75 -28.83
C HIS A 62 -12.13 3.80 -29.81
N ASP A 63 -12.52 2.67 -30.40
CA ASP A 63 -13.42 2.58 -31.56
C ASP A 63 -14.87 2.16 -31.20
N GLY A 64 -15.31 2.37 -29.99
CA GLY A 64 -16.72 2.13 -29.64
C GLY A 64 -17.57 3.36 -30.00
N ASP A 65 -18.39 3.30 -31.06
CA ASP A 65 -19.55 4.17 -31.30
C ASP A 65 -20.59 4.01 -30.16
N GLY A 66 -20.21 4.35 -28.93
CA GLY A 66 -21.03 4.21 -27.73
C GLY A 66 -21.56 5.56 -27.28
N ASP A 67 -22.84 5.58 -27.05
CA ASP A 67 -23.61 6.62 -26.36
C ASP A 67 -22.88 7.05 -25.07
N GLY A 68 -22.20 8.18 -25.09
CA GLY A 68 -21.23 8.79 -24.18
C GLY A 68 -21.40 8.63 -22.64
N GLY A 69 -21.51 7.40 -22.15
CA GLY A 69 -21.59 7.08 -20.73
C GLY A 69 -20.36 6.31 -20.20
N ALA A 70 -20.15 6.33 -18.89
CA ALA A 70 -19.13 5.50 -18.23
C ALA A 70 -19.34 4.01 -18.53
N ARG A 71 -18.27 3.31 -18.89
CA ARG A 71 -18.34 1.93 -19.37
C ARG A 71 -17.19 1.10 -18.83
N HIS A 72 -17.48 -0.15 -18.48
CA HIS A 72 -16.46 -1.15 -18.17
C HIS A 72 -16.16 -2.00 -19.41
N ASP A 73 -14.92 -1.97 -19.87
CA ASP A 73 -14.49 -2.73 -21.03
C ASP A 73 -13.87 -4.09 -20.64
N LEU A 74 -13.17 -4.12 -19.51
CA LEU A 74 -12.43 -5.27 -19.02
C LEU A 74 -12.68 -5.51 -17.53
N LEU A 75 -12.73 -6.78 -17.14
CA LEU A 75 -12.60 -7.23 -15.74
C LEU A 75 -11.35 -8.12 -15.63
N LEU A 76 -10.43 -7.74 -14.76
CA LEU A 76 -9.18 -8.44 -14.51
C LEU A 76 -9.20 -9.07 -13.10
N LEU A 77 -8.80 -10.35 -12.99
CA LEU A 77 -8.46 -11.02 -11.73
C LEU A 77 -6.96 -11.32 -11.74
N MET A 78 -6.19 -10.55 -10.98
CA MET A 78 -4.72 -10.62 -10.94
C MET A 78 -4.25 -11.41 -9.72
N PRO A 79 -3.55 -12.54 -9.89
CA PRO A 79 -3.02 -13.34 -8.78
C PRO A 79 -1.76 -12.72 -8.18
N PHE A 80 -1.46 -13.06 -6.92
CA PHE A 80 -0.29 -12.54 -6.20
C PHE A 80 1.04 -12.86 -6.90
N ARG A 81 1.14 -13.95 -7.64
CA ARG A 81 2.38 -14.31 -8.37
C ARG A 81 2.82 -13.26 -9.39
N GLN A 82 1.94 -12.32 -9.79
CA GLN A 82 2.29 -11.25 -10.73
C GLN A 82 3.27 -10.22 -10.14
N ILE A 83 3.51 -10.21 -8.82
CA ILE A 83 4.56 -9.38 -8.20
C ILE A 83 5.94 -9.58 -8.85
N ARG A 84 6.16 -10.73 -9.51
CA ARG A 84 7.36 -11.03 -10.30
C ARG A 84 7.60 -10.04 -11.45
N GLU A 85 6.56 -9.36 -11.96
CA GLU A 85 6.73 -8.32 -12.98
C GLU A 85 7.45 -7.08 -12.44
N ARG A 86 7.49 -6.90 -11.11
CA ARG A 86 8.34 -5.92 -10.43
C ARG A 86 9.72 -6.46 -10.07
N GLY A 87 10.05 -7.69 -10.46
CA GLY A 87 11.32 -8.35 -10.13
C GLY A 87 11.38 -8.92 -8.70
N PHE A 88 10.26 -8.96 -7.97
CA PHE A 88 10.23 -9.45 -6.60
C PHE A 88 9.96 -10.96 -6.55
N GLU A 89 10.47 -11.60 -5.50
CA GLU A 89 10.36 -13.03 -5.33
C GLU A 89 8.96 -13.45 -4.87
N CYS A 90 8.45 -14.55 -5.42
CA CYS A 90 7.22 -15.19 -4.95
C CYS A 90 7.26 -16.70 -5.23
N VAL A 91 6.33 -17.43 -4.63
CA VAL A 91 6.02 -18.82 -5.07
C VAL A 91 5.19 -18.73 -6.35
N ASP A 92 5.65 -19.39 -7.41
CA ASP A 92 4.85 -19.54 -8.63
C ASP A 92 3.88 -20.72 -8.46
N ASP A 93 2.71 -20.42 -7.94
CA ASP A 93 1.62 -21.39 -7.73
C ASP A 93 0.75 -21.59 -8.98
N ARG A 94 1.15 -21.01 -10.11
CA ARG A 94 0.49 -21.09 -11.42
C ARG A 94 -0.96 -20.61 -11.42
N ALA A 95 -1.38 -19.82 -10.44
CA ALA A 95 -2.71 -19.22 -10.44
C ALA A 95 -2.90 -18.37 -11.70
N PRO A 96 -3.96 -18.58 -12.49
CA PRO A 96 -4.16 -17.86 -13.74
C PRO A 96 -4.49 -16.38 -13.48
N MET A 97 -4.04 -15.51 -14.36
CA MET A 97 -4.53 -14.13 -14.45
C MET A 97 -5.67 -14.11 -15.44
N TRP A 98 -6.90 -13.93 -14.92
CA TRP A 98 -8.12 -13.97 -15.71
C TRP A 98 -8.47 -12.60 -16.26
N LEU A 99 -8.82 -12.54 -17.53
CA LEU A 99 -9.27 -11.33 -18.21
C LEU A 99 -10.61 -11.60 -18.89
N MET A 100 -11.65 -10.89 -18.48
CA MET A 100 -12.94 -10.88 -19.16
C MET A 100 -13.03 -9.61 -20.02
N ARG A 101 -13.24 -9.76 -21.34
CA ARG A 101 -13.71 -8.68 -22.20
C ARG A 101 -15.21 -8.57 -22.04
N VAL A 102 -15.68 -7.48 -21.46
CA VAL A 102 -17.10 -7.27 -21.17
C VAL A 102 -17.87 -7.05 -22.47
N THR A 103 -18.91 -7.86 -22.72
CA THR A 103 -19.77 -7.74 -23.89
C THR A 103 -21.18 -7.26 -23.55
N GLU A 104 -21.68 -7.60 -22.35
CA GLU A 104 -22.97 -7.13 -21.83
C GLU A 104 -22.78 -6.57 -20.42
N GLN A 105 -23.38 -5.42 -20.17
CA GLN A 105 -23.43 -4.77 -18.86
C GLN A 105 -24.87 -4.42 -18.51
N HIS A 106 -25.34 -4.84 -17.34
CA HIS A 106 -26.68 -4.58 -16.83
C HIS A 106 -26.61 -4.03 -15.41
N GLU A 107 -27.52 -3.15 -15.08
CA GLU A 107 -27.64 -2.61 -13.72
C GLU A 107 -29.09 -2.77 -13.23
N ALA A 108 -29.23 -2.97 -11.92
CA ALA A 108 -30.53 -2.98 -11.26
C ALA A 108 -30.43 -2.32 -9.88
N ASP A 109 -31.58 -1.83 -9.38
CA ASP A 109 -31.66 -1.41 -7.98
C ASP A 109 -31.40 -2.61 -7.06
N ARG A 110 -30.49 -2.46 -6.08
CA ARG A 110 -30.05 -3.52 -5.19
C ARG A 110 -31.20 -4.17 -4.44
N ASP A 111 -32.07 -3.37 -3.81
CA ASP A 111 -33.12 -3.89 -2.96
C ASP A 111 -34.15 -4.70 -3.75
N THR A 112 -34.36 -4.30 -5.01
CA THR A 112 -35.21 -5.04 -5.95
C THR A 112 -34.52 -6.31 -6.45
N ALA A 113 -33.25 -6.23 -6.83
CA ALA A 113 -32.53 -7.33 -7.44
C ALA A 113 -32.19 -8.45 -6.45
N VAL A 114 -31.97 -8.15 -5.18
CA VAL A 114 -31.76 -9.15 -4.11
C VAL A 114 -32.92 -10.15 -4.05
N ALA A 115 -34.17 -9.70 -4.29
CA ALA A 115 -35.32 -10.59 -4.32
C ALA A 115 -35.33 -11.59 -5.48
N TRP A 116 -34.52 -11.37 -6.53
CA TRP A 116 -34.39 -12.28 -7.68
C TRP A 116 -33.27 -13.31 -7.49
N LEU A 117 -32.39 -13.08 -6.51
CA LEU A 117 -31.29 -14.00 -6.21
C LEU A 117 -31.82 -15.20 -5.40
N PRO A 118 -31.32 -16.41 -5.67
CA PRO A 118 -31.67 -17.60 -4.91
C PRO A 118 -31.24 -17.47 -3.44
N ASP A 119 -31.87 -18.27 -2.58
CA ASP A 119 -31.48 -18.45 -1.18
C ASP A 119 -31.51 -19.94 -0.81
N HIS A 120 -30.57 -20.67 -1.36
CA HIS A 120 -30.41 -22.10 -1.08
C HIS A 120 -29.48 -22.32 0.12
N PRO A 121 -29.76 -23.30 0.97
CA PRO A 121 -28.84 -23.70 2.04
C PRO A 121 -27.53 -24.22 1.40
N VAL A 122 -26.40 -23.85 2.01
CA VAL A 122 -25.07 -24.32 1.61
C VAL A 122 -24.46 -25.07 2.78
N VAL A 123 -24.08 -26.32 2.55
CA VAL A 123 -23.49 -27.19 3.56
C VAL A 123 -21.99 -27.32 3.31
N LEU A 124 -21.20 -27.14 4.37
CA LEU A 124 -19.75 -27.33 4.36
C LEU A 124 -19.38 -28.63 5.06
N SER A 125 -18.57 -29.44 4.41
CA SER A 125 -17.91 -30.62 4.97
C SER A 125 -16.39 -30.42 5.03
N ASP A 126 -15.69 -31.23 5.84
CA ASP A 126 -14.22 -31.22 5.98
C ASP A 126 -13.61 -29.85 6.28
N ALA A 127 -14.31 -29.06 7.10
CA ALA A 127 -14.00 -27.66 7.36
C ALA A 127 -12.89 -27.50 8.43
N ALA A 128 -11.69 -27.05 8.02
CA ALA A 128 -10.57 -26.85 8.92
C ALA A 128 -9.57 -25.80 8.38
N PHE A 129 -8.77 -25.21 9.25
CA PHE A 129 -7.58 -24.49 8.83
C PHE A 129 -6.47 -25.45 8.39
N ASP A 130 -5.70 -25.06 7.38
CA ASP A 130 -4.47 -25.76 6.94
C ASP A 130 -3.39 -25.76 8.04
N LYS A 131 -3.40 -24.72 8.88
CA LYS A 131 -2.55 -24.54 10.06
C LYS A 131 -3.44 -24.20 11.24
N ASP A 132 -3.45 -25.02 12.28
CA ASP A 132 -4.15 -24.70 13.51
C ASP A 132 -3.54 -23.49 14.23
N ASP A 133 -4.18 -23.01 15.29
CA ASP A 133 -3.75 -21.82 16.02
C ASP A 133 -2.33 -21.98 16.60
N ALA A 134 -1.95 -23.17 17.06
CA ALA A 134 -0.65 -23.44 17.66
C ALA A 134 0.47 -23.42 16.60
N ALA A 135 0.23 -24.05 15.44
CA ALA A 135 1.14 -24.06 14.31
C ALA A 135 1.32 -22.63 13.75
N TYR A 136 0.21 -21.90 13.55
CA TYR A 136 0.26 -20.52 13.09
C TYR A 136 1.03 -19.62 14.07
N ALA A 137 0.72 -19.67 15.37
CA ALA A 137 1.42 -18.92 16.40
C ALA A 137 2.93 -19.25 16.46
N THR A 138 3.31 -20.48 16.12
CA THR A 138 4.74 -20.87 16.05
C THR A 138 5.44 -20.17 14.89
N ILE A 139 4.82 -20.11 13.70
CA ILE A 139 5.39 -19.39 12.55
C ILE A 139 5.46 -17.89 12.86
N VAL A 140 4.44 -17.32 13.50
CA VAL A 140 4.45 -15.92 13.96
C VAL A 140 5.67 -15.66 14.85
N ARG A 141 5.95 -16.50 15.85
CA ARG A 141 7.15 -16.35 16.71
C ARG A 141 8.44 -16.40 15.90
N THR A 142 8.53 -17.28 14.92
CA THR A 142 9.70 -17.37 14.05
C THR A 142 9.91 -16.08 13.25
N ILE A 143 8.84 -15.53 12.65
CA ILE A 143 8.92 -14.26 11.91
C ILE A 143 9.32 -13.10 12.83
N LEU A 144 8.74 -13.03 14.04
CA LEU A 144 9.10 -11.99 15.01
C LEU A 144 10.57 -12.04 15.42
N SER A 145 11.14 -13.24 15.62
CA SER A 145 12.54 -13.39 16.06
C SER A 145 13.54 -13.35 14.92
N GLU A 146 13.24 -14.03 13.80
CA GLU A 146 14.22 -14.27 12.74
C GLU A 146 14.17 -13.25 11.61
N GLU A 147 12.99 -12.63 11.38
CA GLU A 147 12.81 -11.66 10.31
C GLU A 147 12.74 -10.22 10.87
N ILE A 148 11.70 -9.89 11.63
CA ILE A 148 11.54 -8.55 12.23
C ILE A 148 12.65 -8.27 13.23
N GLY A 149 12.97 -9.24 14.09
CA GLY A 149 14.03 -9.12 15.09
C GLY A 149 15.43 -8.95 14.48
N ARG A 150 15.63 -9.42 13.25
CA ARG A 150 16.87 -9.21 12.49
C ARG A 150 16.80 -7.99 11.56
N GLY A 151 15.68 -7.29 11.50
CA GLY A 151 15.54 -6.06 10.73
C GLY A 151 15.36 -6.26 9.24
N GLU A 152 14.83 -7.41 8.82
CA GLU A 152 14.47 -7.67 7.42
C GLU A 152 13.31 -6.78 6.95
N GLY A 153 12.51 -6.25 7.88
CA GLY A 153 11.45 -5.31 7.59
C GLY A 153 10.77 -4.81 8.86
N SER A 154 9.84 -3.88 8.68
CA SER A 154 9.04 -3.28 9.75
C SER A 154 7.83 -4.13 10.12
N ASN A 155 7.19 -4.70 9.11
CA ASN A 155 6.00 -5.54 9.24
C ASN A 155 5.94 -6.57 8.11
N PHE A 156 5.29 -7.70 8.39
CA PHE A 156 5.00 -8.74 7.39
C PHE A 156 3.59 -9.27 7.59
N VAL A 157 2.90 -9.59 6.50
CA VAL A 157 1.59 -10.23 6.58
C VAL A 157 1.74 -11.72 6.30
N LEU A 158 1.33 -12.53 7.27
CA LEU A 158 1.33 -13.99 7.16
C LEU A 158 -0.09 -14.51 7.02
N LYS A 159 -0.32 -15.36 6.02
CA LYS A 159 -1.63 -16.03 5.84
C LYS A 159 -1.67 -17.45 6.39
N ARG A 160 -2.89 -17.90 6.66
CA ARG A 160 -3.31 -19.31 6.67
C ARG A 160 -4.59 -19.48 5.87
N CYS A 161 -4.91 -20.70 5.48
CA CYS A 161 -6.09 -20.99 4.67
C CYS A 161 -7.10 -21.82 5.45
N PHE A 162 -8.36 -21.38 5.41
CA PHE A 162 -9.49 -22.22 5.78
C PHE A 162 -9.91 -23.02 4.54
N LEU A 163 -9.99 -24.32 4.68
CA LEU A 163 -10.34 -25.26 3.64
C LEU A 163 -11.65 -25.94 4.01
N ALA A 164 -12.53 -26.15 3.06
CA ALA A 164 -13.76 -26.90 3.22
C ALA A 164 -14.22 -27.46 1.86
N ARG A 165 -15.24 -28.30 1.86
CA ARG A 165 -15.89 -28.77 0.66
C ARG A 165 -17.36 -28.36 0.69
N LEU A 166 -17.86 -27.81 -0.42
CA LEU A 166 -19.28 -27.51 -0.61
C LEU A 166 -19.98 -28.74 -1.20
N ASP A 167 -21.11 -29.12 -0.61
CA ASP A 167 -21.95 -30.19 -1.15
C ASP A 167 -22.64 -29.76 -2.45
N HIS A 168 -22.98 -28.47 -2.56
CA HIS A 168 -23.51 -27.83 -3.76
C HIS A 168 -22.66 -26.62 -4.11
N HIS A 169 -22.09 -26.59 -5.31
CA HIS A 169 -21.15 -25.55 -5.77
C HIS A 169 -21.50 -25.02 -7.17
N ASP A 170 -22.79 -25.00 -7.48
CA ASP A 170 -23.32 -24.42 -8.71
C ASP A 170 -23.51 -22.89 -8.60
N THR A 171 -23.90 -22.26 -9.70
CA THR A 171 -24.17 -20.83 -9.76
C THR A 171 -25.24 -20.40 -8.75
N ALA A 172 -26.27 -21.23 -8.50
CA ALA A 172 -27.34 -20.89 -7.56
C ALA A 172 -26.83 -20.87 -6.12
N ALA A 173 -25.97 -21.79 -5.73
CA ALA A 173 -25.31 -21.78 -4.42
C ALA A 173 -24.42 -20.54 -4.27
N ALA A 174 -23.63 -20.19 -5.30
CA ALA A 174 -22.79 -19.00 -5.32
C ALA A 174 -23.59 -17.70 -5.15
N LEU A 175 -24.68 -17.56 -5.91
CA LEU A 175 -25.58 -16.40 -5.82
C LEU A 175 -26.31 -16.33 -4.47
N SER A 176 -26.59 -17.47 -3.83
CA SER A 176 -27.17 -17.52 -2.48
C SER A 176 -26.18 -16.99 -1.43
N ILE A 177 -24.90 -17.35 -1.53
CA ILE A 177 -23.84 -16.80 -0.67
C ILE A 177 -23.68 -15.29 -0.91
N PHE A 178 -23.64 -14.87 -2.17
CA PHE A 178 -23.54 -13.45 -2.55
C PHE A 178 -24.70 -12.62 -1.98
N ARG A 179 -25.94 -13.13 -2.11
CA ARG A 179 -27.12 -12.49 -1.50
C ARG A 179 -26.94 -12.25 0.00
N ARG A 180 -26.51 -13.28 0.73
CA ARG A 180 -26.32 -13.17 2.19
C ARG A 180 -25.18 -12.23 2.55
N LEU A 181 -24.13 -12.13 1.73
CA LEU A 181 -23.08 -11.12 1.90
C LEU A 181 -23.62 -9.71 1.69
N LEU A 182 -24.43 -9.48 0.66
CA LEU A 182 -25.08 -8.18 0.44
C LEU A 182 -25.95 -7.75 1.62
N GLU A 183 -26.68 -8.68 2.23
CA GLU A 183 -27.57 -8.42 3.36
C GLU A 183 -26.79 -8.10 4.65
N ARG A 184 -25.54 -8.61 4.79
CA ARG A 184 -24.73 -8.50 6.02
C ARG A 184 -23.64 -7.43 5.94
N GLU A 185 -22.97 -7.29 4.80
CA GLU A 185 -21.78 -6.44 4.63
C GLU A 185 -22.11 -5.14 3.88
N ASN A 186 -22.86 -4.25 4.55
CA ASN A 186 -23.32 -3.00 3.95
C ASN A 186 -22.21 -1.95 3.69
N HIS A 187 -21.01 -2.14 4.26
CA HIS A 187 -19.90 -1.17 4.19
C HIS A 187 -18.66 -1.73 3.50
N ALA A 188 -18.77 -2.90 2.84
CA ALA A 188 -17.71 -3.40 1.97
C ALA A 188 -17.43 -2.40 0.83
N TYR A 189 -16.18 -2.33 0.40
CA TYR A 189 -15.82 -1.55 -0.79
C TYR A 189 -16.43 -2.21 -2.03
N TRP A 190 -16.22 -3.53 -2.18
CA TRP A 190 -16.91 -4.37 -3.16
C TRP A 190 -17.49 -5.62 -2.49
N THR A 191 -18.73 -5.96 -2.82
CA THR A 191 -19.30 -7.30 -2.61
C THR A 191 -19.50 -7.92 -3.99
N PHE A 192 -18.97 -9.11 -4.22
CA PHE A 192 -18.94 -9.70 -5.56
C PHE A 192 -19.10 -11.22 -5.58
N ALA A 193 -19.63 -11.72 -6.71
CA ALA A 193 -19.56 -13.11 -7.16
C ALA A 193 -19.08 -13.11 -8.60
N ILE A 194 -17.90 -13.69 -8.86
CA ILE A 194 -17.26 -13.72 -10.17
C ILE A 194 -17.04 -15.18 -10.56
N SER A 195 -17.66 -15.61 -11.63
CA SER A 195 -17.48 -16.94 -12.22
C SER A 195 -16.53 -16.87 -13.40
N THR A 196 -15.54 -17.72 -13.41
CA THR A 196 -14.63 -17.93 -14.55
C THR A 196 -15.07 -19.09 -15.45
N GLY A 197 -16.21 -19.72 -15.17
CA GLY A 197 -16.61 -20.96 -15.83
C GLY A 197 -15.83 -22.21 -15.35
N GLU A 198 -14.66 -22.02 -14.74
CA GLU A 198 -13.82 -23.05 -14.12
C GLU A 198 -13.83 -22.98 -12.59
N GLY A 199 -14.19 -21.83 -12.01
CA GLY A 199 -14.27 -21.62 -10.58
C GLY A 199 -15.04 -20.35 -10.27
N ILE A 200 -15.32 -20.11 -8.99
CA ILE A 200 -16.10 -18.97 -8.55
C ILE A 200 -15.40 -18.27 -7.39
N PHE A 201 -15.25 -16.95 -7.50
CA PHE A 201 -14.77 -16.07 -6.42
C PHE A 201 -15.95 -15.33 -5.82
N ILE A 202 -16.13 -15.42 -4.51
CA ILE A 202 -17.21 -14.75 -3.80
C ILE A 202 -16.62 -14.02 -2.60
N GLY A 203 -16.87 -12.72 -2.47
CA GLY A 203 -16.26 -11.97 -1.38
C GLY A 203 -16.97 -10.65 -1.07
N ALA A 204 -16.59 -10.10 0.09
CA ALA A 204 -16.94 -8.76 0.53
C ALA A 204 -15.68 -8.07 1.05
N THR A 205 -14.92 -7.48 0.13
CA THR A 205 -13.65 -6.83 0.47
C THR A 205 -13.86 -5.41 0.99
N PRO A 206 -13.20 -5.03 2.10
CA PRO A 206 -13.27 -3.66 2.60
C PRO A 206 -12.34 -2.69 1.88
N GLU A 207 -11.37 -3.18 1.11
CA GLU A 207 -10.19 -2.41 0.73
C GLU A 207 -10.14 -2.15 -0.77
N SER A 208 -10.11 -0.85 -1.11
CA SER A 208 -9.76 -0.38 -2.45
C SER A 208 -8.27 -0.58 -2.67
N HIS A 209 -7.90 -1.07 -3.84
CA HIS A 209 -6.50 -1.14 -4.25
C HIS A 209 -6.06 0.18 -4.89
N ALA A 210 -6.63 0.52 -6.04
CA ALA A 210 -6.39 1.77 -6.76
C ALA A 210 -7.64 2.15 -7.55
N MET A 211 -7.93 3.44 -7.61
CA MET A 211 -9.02 4.01 -8.41
C MET A 211 -8.46 5.17 -9.22
N LEU A 212 -8.66 5.13 -10.54
CA LEU A 212 -8.38 6.23 -11.45
C LEU A 212 -9.69 6.74 -12.03
N ALA A 213 -10.00 7.99 -11.74
CA ALA A 213 -11.16 8.68 -12.31
C ALA A 213 -10.84 10.15 -12.49
N ASP A 214 -11.30 10.77 -13.56
CA ASP A 214 -11.09 12.19 -13.86
C ASP A 214 -9.60 12.62 -13.85
N GLY A 215 -8.66 11.68 -14.10
CA GLY A 215 -7.21 11.95 -14.04
C GLY A 215 -6.66 12.04 -12.61
N GLU A 216 -7.44 11.64 -11.60
CA GLU A 216 -6.99 11.53 -10.21
C GLU A 216 -6.84 10.04 -9.83
N LEU A 217 -5.64 9.67 -9.37
CA LEU A 217 -5.38 8.37 -8.76
C LEU A 217 -5.65 8.44 -7.26
N CYS A 218 -6.46 7.50 -6.76
CA CYS A 218 -6.75 7.34 -5.35
C CYS A 218 -6.33 5.95 -4.88
N MET A 219 -5.70 5.87 -3.70
CA MET A 219 -5.44 4.63 -2.96
C MET A 219 -5.98 4.77 -1.54
N ASN A 220 -6.38 3.68 -0.92
CA ASN A 220 -7.00 3.74 0.39
C ASN A 220 -6.38 2.73 1.36
N PRO A 221 -5.16 2.99 1.85
CA PRO A 221 -4.51 2.15 2.84
C PRO A 221 -5.35 2.05 4.12
N ILE A 222 -5.63 0.82 4.52
CA ILE A 222 -6.28 0.51 5.80
C ILE A 222 -5.37 -0.39 6.63
N SER A 223 -5.32 -0.17 7.94
CA SER A 223 -4.62 -1.04 8.88
C SER A 223 -5.18 -0.90 10.28
N GLY A 224 -4.82 -1.85 11.15
CA GLY A 224 -5.38 -1.97 12.48
C GLY A 224 -6.79 -2.54 12.47
N THR A 225 -7.13 -3.32 13.49
CA THR A 225 -8.43 -4.00 13.57
C THR A 225 -9.06 -3.81 14.94
N TYR A 226 -10.08 -2.97 15.02
CA TYR A 226 -10.95 -2.90 16.20
C TYR A 226 -12.02 -3.97 16.12
N ARG A 227 -11.85 -5.06 16.87
CA ARG A 227 -12.85 -6.13 16.98
C ARG A 227 -13.98 -5.65 17.89
N TYR A 228 -15.22 -5.79 17.42
CA TYR A 228 -16.36 -5.43 18.23
C TYR A 228 -16.51 -6.42 19.39
N PRO A 229 -16.70 -5.94 20.63
CA PRO A 229 -17.08 -6.80 21.77
C PRO A 229 -18.43 -7.49 21.54
N ALA A 230 -18.70 -8.55 22.29
CA ALA A 230 -19.95 -9.30 22.17
C ALA A 230 -21.21 -8.46 22.44
N ASP A 231 -21.09 -7.42 23.25
CA ASP A 231 -22.14 -6.42 23.54
C ASP A 231 -22.20 -5.27 22.52
N GLY A 232 -21.44 -5.38 21.42
CA GLY A 232 -21.38 -4.42 20.33
C GLY A 232 -20.30 -3.35 20.46
N PRO A 233 -20.07 -2.58 19.38
CA PRO A 233 -19.05 -1.55 19.35
C PRO A 233 -19.38 -0.38 20.28
N CYS A 234 -18.38 0.15 21.00
CA CYS A 234 -18.57 1.30 21.88
C CYS A 234 -17.53 2.41 21.62
N ALA A 235 -17.98 3.65 21.79
CA ALA A 235 -17.13 4.83 21.55
C ALA A 235 -15.86 4.84 22.40
N ASN A 236 -15.94 4.48 23.68
CA ASN A 236 -14.77 4.44 24.57
C ASN A 236 -13.75 3.36 24.18
N GLY A 237 -14.23 2.19 23.72
CA GLY A 237 -13.37 1.12 23.20
C GLY A 237 -12.64 1.60 21.93
N LEU A 238 -13.37 2.26 21.05
CA LEU A 238 -12.83 2.80 19.82
C LEU A 238 -11.81 3.92 20.06
N VAL A 239 -12.08 4.85 20.98
CA VAL A 239 -11.10 5.91 21.34
C VAL A 239 -9.82 5.30 21.93
N ARG A 240 -9.91 4.25 22.75
CA ARG A 240 -8.72 3.54 23.25
C ARG A 240 -7.94 2.88 22.12
N PHE A 241 -8.61 2.20 21.19
CA PHE A 241 -7.99 1.62 20.00
C PHE A 241 -7.30 2.70 19.14
N LEU A 242 -7.95 3.85 18.92
CA LEU A 242 -7.35 4.96 18.18
C LEU A 242 -6.15 5.57 18.89
N GLY A 243 -6.07 5.48 20.21
CA GLY A 243 -4.92 5.91 21.02
C GLY A 243 -3.81 4.87 21.13
N ASP A 244 -4.00 3.65 20.63
CA ASP A 244 -3.00 2.60 20.68
C ASP A 244 -1.84 2.88 19.71
N ARG A 245 -0.61 2.86 20.24
CA ARG A 245 0.59 3.17 19.47
C ARG A 245 0.92 2.11 18.43
N LYS A 246 0.73 0.82 18.77
CA LYS A 246 0.95 -0.28 17.82
C LYS A 246 0.08 -0.10 16.58
N GLU A 247 -1.21 0.13 16.79
CA GLU A 247 -2.19 0.31 15.72
C GLU A 247 -1.92 1.58 14.87
N ALA A 248 -1.38 2.63 15.49
CA ALA A 248 -0.99 3.84 14.78
C ALA A 248 0.28 3.61 13.93
N ASP A 249 1.32 3.02 14.52
CA ASP A 249 2.59 2.73 13.84
C ASP A 249 2.38 1.78 12.65
N GLU A 250 1.52 0.76 12.79
CA GLU A 250 1.14 -0.17 11.72
C GLU A 250 0.54 0.58 10.53
N LEU A 251 -0.45 1.46 10.78
CA LEU A 251 -1.08 2.23 9.72
C LEU A 251 -0.10 3.18 9.02
N TYR A 252 0.77 3.86 9.79
CA TYR A 252 1.72 4.82 9.21
C TYR A 252 2.75 4.13 8.29
N MET A 253 3.19 2.91 8.63
CA MET A 253 4.08 2.13 7.76
C MET A 253 3.43 1.79 6.43
N VAL A 254 2.15 1.39 6.45
CA VAL A 254 1.38 1.11 5.22
C VAL A 254 1.19 2.38 4.39
N VAL A 255 0.84 3.49 5.04
CA VAL A 255 0.66 4.80 4.37
C VAL A 255 1.96 5.28 3.71
N ASP A 256 3.09 5.15 4.40
CA ASP A 256 4.40 5.55 3.86
C ASP A 256 4.77 4.72 2.61
N GLU A 257 4.52 3.40 2.66
CA GLU A 257 4.79 2.49 1.55
C GLU A 257 3.88 2.76 0.33
N GLU A 258 2.58 2.98 0.55
CA GLU A 258 1.67 3.33 -0.56
C GLU A 258 1.91 4.75 -1.09
N LEU A 259 2.32 5.69 -0.24
CA LEU A 259 2.68 7.02 -0.70
C LEU A 259 3.95 7.02 -1.57
N LYS A 260 4.90 6.10 -1.32
CA LYS A 260 6.03 5.87 -2.23
C LYS A 260 5.58 5.43 -3.63
N MET A 261 4.56 4.56 -3.71
CA MET A 261 3.95 4.15 -4.98
C MET A 261 3.27 5.34 -5.67
N MET A 262 2.50 6.14 -4.93
CA MET A 262 1.90 7.37 -5.46
C MET A 262 2.94 8.36 -5.96
N ALA A 263 4.06 8.51 -5.25
CA ALA A 263 5.14 9.43 -5.63
C ALA A 263 5.87 8.98 -6.90
N SER A 264 5.87 7.69 -7.25
CA SER A 264 6.42 7.21 -8.53
C SER A 264 5.48 7.45 -9.71
N LEU A 265 4.16 7.40 -9.48
CA LEU A 265 3.13 7.51 -10.52
C LEU A 265 2.64 8.93 -10.77
N CYS A 266 2.59 9.76 -9.74
CA CYS A 266 2.05 11.12 -9.80
C CYS A 266 3.17 12.15 -9.85
N GLU A 267 3.03 13.16 -10.70
CA GLU A 267 4.06 14.19 -10.89
C GLU A 267 4.41 14.92 -9.58
N ASP A 268 3.40 15.36 -8.84
CA ASP A 268 3.56 16.05 -7.55
C ASP A 268 3.61 15.10 -6.34
N GLY A 269 3.59 13.80 -6.58
CA GLY A 269 3.41 12.79 -5.54
C GLY A 269 2.02 12.83 -4.93
N GLY A 270 1.50 11.93 -4.24
CA GLY A 270 0.18 12.00 -3.63
C GLY A 270 0.11 12.94 -2.43
N HIS A 271 -1.09 13.14 -1.90
CA HIS A 271 -1.33 13.75 -0.59
C HIS A 271 -2.30 12.90 0.23
N ILE A 272 -2.23 13.05 1.53
CA ILE A 272 -2.94 12.22 2.51
C ILE A 272 -4.19 12.97 2.97
N VAL A 273 -5.35 12.32 2.90
CA VAL A 273 -6.63 12.80 3.41
C VAL A 273 -7.13 11.85 4.50
N GLY A 274 -7.61 12.36 5.60
CA GLY A 274 -8.11 11.57 6.73
C GLY A 274 -7.40 11.93 8.04
N PRO A 275 -7.27 10.99 9.01
CA PRO A 275 -7.65 9.58 8.93
C PRO A 275 -9.16 9.33 8.92
N VAL A 276 -9.54 8.17 8.43
CA VAL A 276 -10.94 7.72 8.37
C VAL A 276 -11.13 6.43 9.16
N LEU A 277 -12.34 6.21 9.67
CA LEU A 277 -12.75 4.94 10.25
C LEU A 277 -13.63 4.20 9.24
N LYS A 278 -13.26 2.96 8.92
CA LYS A 278 -14.04 2.06 8.09
C LYS A 278 -14.73 1.04 8.97
N GLU A 279 -16.02 1.27 9.20
CA GLU A 279 -16.86 0.40 10.02
C GLU A 279 -17.41 -0.73 9.16
N MET A 280 -17.34 -1.98 9.63
CA MET A 280 -17.89 -3.17 9.00
C MET A 280 -18.83 -3.89 9.97
N ALA A 281 -19.45 -4.99 9.55
CA ALA A 281 -20.43 -5.70 10.36
C ALA A 281 -19.90 -6.18 11.72
N CYS A 282 -18.66 -6.67 11.79
CA CYS A 282 -18.09 -7.30 12.99
C CYS A 282 -16.85 -6.60 13.55
N LEU A 283 -16.34 -5.60 12.87
CA LEU A 283 -15.09 -4.91 13.22
C LEU A 283 -15.00 -3.54 12.54
N ALA A 284 -14.00 -2.73 12.91
CA ALA A 284 -13.66 -1.52 12.18
C ALA A 284 -12.15 -1.45 11.91
N HIS A 285 -11.79 -0.81 10.80
CA HIS A 285 -10.40 -0.49 10.45
C HIS A 285 -10.16 1.02 10.47
N THR A 286 -8.93 1.43 10.69
CA THR A 286 -8.50 2.80 10.41
C THR A 286 -7.82 2.88 9.07
N GLY A 287 -7.90 4.02 8.39
CA GLY A 287 -7.27 4.21 7.10
C GLY A 287 -7.06 5.66 6.74
N TYR A 288 -6.38 5.87 5.63
CA TYR A 288 -6.26 7.15 4.96
C TYR A 288 -6.71 7.02 3.51
N VAL A 289 -6.92 8.14 2.85
CA VAL A 289 -7.07 8.21 1.40
C VAL A 289 -5.87 8.97 0.85
N LEU A 290 -5.16 8.36 -0.08
CA LEU A 290 -4.09 8.99 -0.83
C LEU A 290 -4.66 9.46 -2.17
N ARG A 291 -4.36 10.69 -2.58
CA ARG A 291 -4.84 11.27 -3.84
C ARG A 291 -3.73 11.97 -4.58
N GLY A 292 -3.69 11.83 -5.90
CA GLY A 292 -2.73 12.53 -6.75
C GLY A 292 -3.16 12.57 -8.20
N ALA A 293 -2.83 13.63 -8.92
CA ALA A 293 -3.03 13.70 -10.36
C ALA A 293 -2.14 12.68 -11.06
N CYS A 294 -2.72 11.89 -11.96
CA CYS A 294 -2.04 10.78 -12.63
C CYS A 294 -2.53 10.66 -14.07
N ASP A 295 -1.59 10.64 -15.01
CA ASP A 295 -1.80 10.44 -16.45
C ASP A 295 -1.21 9.13 -16.96
N GLN A 296 -0.72 8.29 -16.05
CA GLN A 296 -0.08 7.03 -16.40
C GLN A 296 -1.09 6.01 -16.97
N PRO A 297 -0.68 5.15 -17.90
CA PRO A 297 -1.51 4.04 -18.38
C PRO A 297 -1.96 3.12 -17.24
N VAL A 298 -3.20 2.60 -17.32
CA VAL A 298 -3.77 1.72 -16.29
C VAL A 298 -2.89 0.50 -15.97
N ARG A 299 -2.24 -0.09 -17.00
CA ARG A 299 -1.31 -1.22 -16.80
C ARG A 299 -0.09 -0.84 -15.95
N ASP A 300 0.42 0.38 -16.09
CA ASP A 300 1.57 0.86 -15.32
C ASP A 300 1.16 1.21 -13.89
N ILE A 301 -0.06 1.77 -13.72
CA ILE A 301 -0.65 1.97 -12.39
C ILE A 301 -0.78 0.60 -11.68
N LEU A 302 -1.37 -0.40 -12.33
CA LEU A 302 -1.50 -1.74 -11.74
C LEU A 302 -0.14 -2.36 -11.40
N ARG A 303 0.87 -2.21 -12.28
CA ARG A 303 2.23 -2.73 -12.05
C ARG A 303 2.89 -2.07 -10.85
N GLU A 304 2.87 -0.75 -10.76
CA GLU A 304 3.58 0.00 -9.71
C GLU A 304 2.87 -0.10 -8.34
N THR A 305 1.56 -0.34 -8.31
CA THR A 305 0.77 -0.46 -7.08
C THR A 305 0.60 -1.90 -6.59
N MET A 306 1.04 -2.92 -7.37
CA MET A 306 0.96 -4.31 -6.89
C MET A 306 2.09 -4.61 -5.90
N PHE A 307 1.87 -5.29 -4.75
CA PHE A 307 0.57 -5.43 -4.11
C PHE A 307 0.58 -4.64 -2.81
N SER A 308 -0.62 -4.35 -2.27
CA SER A 308 -0.73 -3.50 -1.08
C SER A 308 0.16 -3.96 0.08
N PRO A 309 0.90 -3.04 0.70
CA PRO A 309 1.71 -3.30 1.89
C PRO A 309 0.88 -3.79 3.09
N ALA A 310 -0.41 -3.45 3.13
CA ALA A 310 -1.35 -3.99 4.11
C ALA A 310 -1.51 -5.51 4.02
N LEU A 311 -1.17 -6.12 2.86
CA LEU A 311 -1.26 -7.56 2.60
C LEU A 311 0.10 -8.23 2.39
N THR A 312 1.17 -7.46 2.27
CA THR A 312 2.53 -7.96 2.07
C THR A 312 3.45 -7.61 3.22
N GLY A 313 3.63 -6.34 3.49
CA GLY A 313 4.54 -5.80 4.49
C GLY A 313 5.47 -4.74 3.91
N SER A 314 6.40 -4.25 4.73
CA SER A 314 7.33 -3.18 4.37
C SER A 314 8.76 -3.48 4.89
N PRO A 315 9.81 -3.27 4.07
CA PRO A 315 9.78 -2.92 2.63
C PRO A 315 9.22 -4.06 1.78
N LEU A 316 8.54 -3.72 0.68
CA LEU A 316 7.80 -4.68 -0.14
C LEU A 316 8.66 -5.83 -0.68
N GLU A 317 9.87 -5.54 -1.19
CA GLU A 317 10.79 -6.58 -1.69
C GLU A 317 11.15 -7.59 -0.59
N SER A 318 11.47 -7.10 0.61
CA SER A 318 11.82 -7.96 1.75
C SER A 318 10.62 -8.79 2.19
N ALA A 319 9.43 -8.17 2.22
CA ALA A 319 8.19 -8.86 2.53
C ALA A 319 7.90 -10.01 1.56
N CYS A 320 8.14 -9.81 0.26
CA CYS A 320 7.99 -10.88 -0.74
C CYS A 320 8.94 -12.07 -0.47
N ARG A 321 10.19 -11.82 -0.08
CA ARG A 321 11.15 -12.88 0.31
C ARG A 321 10.69 -13.65 1.55
N VAL A 322 10.21 -12.94 2.57
CA VAL A 322 9.69 -13.54 3.81
C VAL A 322 8.44 -14.37 3.52
N ILE A 323 7.48 -13.83 2.77
CA ILE A 323 6.29 -14.55 2.33
C ILE A 323 6.68 -15.85 1.60
N ARG A 324 7.57 -15.77 0.62
CA ARG A 324 8.03 -16.97 -0.11
C ARG A 324 8.62 -18.04 0.81
N ARG A 325 9.35 -17.64 1.86
CA ARG A 325 9.97 -18.55 2.83
C ARG A 325 8.97 -19.25 3.72
N HIS A 326 7.93 -18.53 4.17
CA HIS A 326 7.00 -19.01 5.19
C HIS A 326 5.64 -19.49 4.63
N GLU A 327 5.36 -19.23 3.35
CA GLU A 327 4.13 -19.64 2.65
C GLU A 327 4.46 -20.47 1.40
N PRO A 328 4.92 -21.73 1.57
CA PRO A 328 5.41 -22.56 0.45
C PRO A 328 4.34 -22.91 -0.59
N ASP A 329 3.06 -22.90 -0.20
CA ASP A 329 1.93 -23.23 -1.09
C ASP A 329 1.48 -22.06 -1.97
N GLY A 330 2.14 -20.89 -1.87
CA GLY A 330 1.76 -19.70 -2.59
C GLY A 330 0.48 -19.05 -2.08
N ARG A 331 0.09 -17.96 -2.72
CA ARG A 331 -1.08 -17.14 -2.31
C ARG A 331 -2.26 -17.23 -3.25
N ARG A 332 -2.05 -17.75 -4.46
CA ARG A 332 -3.04 -17.72 -5.53
C ARG A 332 -3.56 -16.29 -5.74
N HIS A 333 -4.87 -16.06 -5.55
CA HIS A 333 -5.48 -14.74 -5.66
C HIS A 333 -5.55 -13.97 -4.33
N TYR A 334 -5.19 -14.57 -3.19
CA TYR A 334 -5.17 -13.85 -1.91
C TYR A 334 -4.12 -12.72 -1.91
N GLY A 335 -4.56 -11.51 -1.60
CA GLY A 335 -3.74 -10.31 -1.68
C GLY A 335 -3.44 -9.86 -3.12
N GLY A 336 -4.02 -10.54 -4.11
CA GLY A 336 -4.10 -10.08 -5.49
C GLY A 336 -5.17 -9.02 -5.67
N VAL A 337 -5.53 -8.72 -6.92
CA VAL A 337 -6.42 -7.62 -7.28
C VAL A 337 -7.53 -8.09 -8.20
N VAL A 338 -8.75 -7.60 -7.96
CA VAL A 338 -9.82 -7.57 -8.96
C VAL A 338 -9.97 -6.13 -9.45
N ALA A 339 -10.00 -5.94 -10.78
CA ALA A 339 -10.03 -4.61 -11.38
C ALA A 339 -11.06 -4.51 -12.50
N LEU A 340 -11.86 -3.45 -12.46
CA LEU A 340 -12.66 -2.97 -13.58
C LEU A 340 -11.87 -1.89 -14.30
N ILE A 341 -11.70 -2.05 -15.59
CA ILE A 341 -10.98 -1.14 -16.46
C ILE A 341 -11.94 -0.70 -17.56
N GLY A 342 -11.99 0.59 -17.83
CA GLY A 342 -12.87 1.15 -18.84
C GLY A 342 -12.65 2.62 -19.03
N ARG A 343 -13.74 3.37 -19.18
CA ARG A 343 -13.72 4.83 -19.40
C ARG A 343 -14.71 5.54 -18.50
N ASP A 344 -14.34 6.75 -18.11
CA ASP A 344 -15.25 7.68 -17.44
C ASP A 344 -16.24 8.34 -18.43
N ALA A 345 -17.09 9.22 -17.93
CA ALA A 345 -18.07 9.93 -18.74
C ALA A 345 -17.46 10.85 -19.82
N ASP A 346 -16.20 11.25 -19.64
CA ASP A 346 -15.41 12.06 -20.59
C ASP A 346 -14.54 11.20 -21.52
N ALA A 347 -14.76 9.88 -21.56
CA ALA A 347 -14.02 8.89 -22.33
C ALA A 347 -12.52 8.78 -21.97
N ARG A 348 -12.13 9.24 -20.77
CA ARG A 348 -10.76 9.08 -20.25
C ARG A 348 -10.61 7.68 -19.62
N PRO A 349 -9.39 7.11 -19.61
CA PRO A 349 -9.13 5.86 -18.93
C PRO A 349 -9.62 5.89 -17.47
N ALA A 350 -10.33 4.85 -17.07
CA ALA A 350 -10.84 4.67 -15.71
C ALA A 350 -10.43 3.30 -15.17
N LEU A 351 -10.12 3.27 -13.89
CA LEU A 351 -9.80 2.07 -13.13
C LEU A 351 -10.56 2.10 -11.80
N ASP A 352 -11.22 1.01 -11.46
CA ASP A 352 -11.72 0.77 -10.10
C ASP A 352 -11.27 -0.63 -9.70
N SER A 353 -10.47 -0.75 -8.66
CA SER A 353 -9.91 -2.03 -8.26
C SER A 353 -9.94 -2.26 -6.77
N ALA A 354 -10.11 -3.53 -6.39
CA ALA A 354 -10.20 -3.97 -5.02
C ALA A 354 -9.21 -5.09 -4.72
N ILE A 355 -8.74 -5.14 -3.47
CA ILE A 355 -7.84 -6.21 -3.02
C ILE A 355 -8.64 -7.47 -2.74
N LEU A 356 -8.16 -8.62 -3.23
CA LEU A 356 -8.80 -9.92 -3.04
C LEU A 356 -8.49 -10.47 -1.63
N ILE A 357 -9.26 -9.98 -0.67
CA ILE A 357 -9.36 -10.45 0.71
C ILE A 357 -10.81 -10.68 1.08
N ARG A 358 -11.07 -11.37 2.18
CA ARG A 358 -12.44 -11.76 2.57
C ARG A 358 -13.18 -12.42 1.40
N THR A 359 -12.44 -13.27 0.67
CA THR A 359 -12.86 -13.90 -0.58
C THR A 359 -12.76 -15.41 -0.44
N ALA A 360 -13.81 -16.10 -0.83
CA ALA A 360 -13.85 -17.54 -1.03
C ALA A 360 -13.48 -17.84 -2.49
N ASP A 361 -12.51 -18.72 -2.71
CA ASP A 361 -12.12 -19.31 -3.98
C ASP A 361 -12.69 -20.74 -4.01
N ILE A 362 -13.64 -20.99 -4.90
CA ILE A 362 -14.36 -22.28 -5.04
C ILE A 362 -13.98 -22.87 -6.38
N ASP A 363 -13.33 -24.02 -6.36
CA ASP A 363 -12.92 -24.72 -7.58
C ASP A 363 -14.07 -25.54 -8.21
N PRO A 364 -13.88 -26.08 -9.44
CA PRO A 364 -14.92 -26.87 -10.13
C PRO A 364 -15.31 -28.16 -9.41
N GLN A 365 -14.54 -28.61 -8.41
CA GLN A 365 -14.80 -29.79 -7.60
C GLN A 365 -15.49 -29.45 -6.27
N GLY A 366 -15.81 -28.17 -6.05
CA GLY A 366 -16.45 -27.68 -4.82
C GLY A 366 -15.51 -27.53 -3.63
N GLN A 367 -14.19 -27.54 -3.87
CA GLN A 367 -13.23 -27.22 -2.81
C GLN A 367 -13.24 -25.71 -2.57
N LEU A 368 -13.60 -25.35 -1.37
CA LEU A 368 -13.60 -23.97 -0.89
C LEU A 368 -12.25 -23.66 -0.24
N ARG A 369 -11.67 -22.54 -0.59
CA ARG A 369 -10.50 -21.96 0.05
C ARG A 369 -10.76 -20.53 0.45
N ILE A 370 -10.52 -20.18 1.70
CA ILE A 370 -10.54 -18.80 2.20
C ILE A 370 -9.21 -18.53 2.88
N ALA A 371 -8.40 -17.67 2.28
CA ALA A 371 -7.16 -17.23 2.90
C ALA A 371 -7.43 -16.01 3.80
N VAL A 372 -6.83 -16.02 4.98
CA VAL A 372 -6.89 -14.93 5.97
C VAL A 372 -5.50 -14.71 6.55
N GLY A 373 -5.12 -13.45 6.78
CA GLY A 373 -3.82 -13.10 7.31
C GLY A 373 -3.88 -12.08 8.43
N ALA A 374 -2.80 -12.01 9.20
CA ALA A 374 -2.55 -11.00 10.21
C ALA A 374 -1.26 -10.24 9.90
N THR A 375 -1.23 -8.96 10.23
CA THR A 375 -0.07 -8.08 10.08
C THR A 375 0.82 -8.21 11.32
N LEU A 376 2.01 -8.74 11.11
CA LEU A 376 2.98 -8.97 12.17
C LEU A 376 3.91 -7.77 12.29
N VAL A 377 3.92 -7.14 13.44
CA VAL A 377 4.84 -6.06 13.84
C VAL A 377 5.61 -6.47 15.08
N ARG A 378 6.67 -5.75 15.43
CA ARG A 378 7.55 -6.06 16.58
C ARG A 378 6.83 -6.43 17.87
N HIS A 379 5.68 -5.83 18.14
CA HIS A 379 4.91 -6.01 19.37
C HIS A 379 3.70 -6.94 19.21
N SER A 380 3.61 -7.66 18.10
CA SER A 380 2.55 -8.64 17.86
C SER A 380 2.61 -9.78 18.87
N ASP A 381 1.45 -10.18 19.40
CA ASP A 381 1.28 -11.37 20.24
C ASP A 381 0.81 -12.55 19.38
N PRO A 382 1.57 -13.66 19.32
CA PRO A 382 1.26 -14.77 18.42
C PRO A 382 -0.13 -15.39 18.59
N GLN A 383 -0.68 -15.42 19.80
CA GLN A 383 -2.01 -15.95 20.05
C GLN A 383 -3.10 -14.96 19.60
N SER A 384 -2.87 -13.67 19.85
CA SER A 384 -3.77 -12.62 19.39
C SER A 384 -3.86 -12.59 17.85
N GLU A 385 -2.72 -12.75 17.15
CA GLU A 385 -2.69 -12.77 15.69
C GLU A 385 -3.43 -14.01 15.13
N ALA A 386 -3.29 -15.19 15.75
CA ALA A 386 -4.07 -16.36 15.37
C ALA A 386 -5.59 -16.12 15.56
N ALA A 387 -6.00 -15.53 16.69
CA ALA A 387 -7.39 -15.19 16.95
C ALA A 387 -7.93 -14.13 15.96
N GLU A 388 -7.08 -13.21 15.48
CA GLU A 388 -7.46 -12.21 14.48
C GLU A 388 -7.81 -12.86 13.13
N THR A 389 -7.03 -13.85 12.69
CA THR A 389 -7.36 -14.58 11.45
C THR A 389 -8.70 -15.31 11.55
N THR A 390 -9.02 -15.88 12.71
CA THR A 390 -10.33 -16.51 12.97
C THR A 390 -11.48 -15.49 12.92
N ALA A 391 -11.29 -14.32 13.53
CA ALA A 391 -12.28 -13.25 13.48
C ALA A 391 -12.50 -12.72 12.06
N LYS A 392 -11.44 -12.58 11.26
CA LYS A 392 -11.53 -12.17 9.86
C LYS A 392 -12.27 -13.18 8.98
N LEU A 393 -12.22 -14.46 9.31
CA LEU A 393 -12.94 -15.53 8.62
C LEU A 393 -14.43 -15.54 8.96
N SER A 394 -14.80 -15.25 10.22
CA SER A 394 -16.11 -15.57 10.81
C SER A 394 -17.28 -14.97 10.03
N CYS A 395 -17.19 -13.70 9.60
CA CYS A 395 -18.27 -13.02 8.88
C CYS A 395 -18.59 -13.69 7.54
N LEU A 396 -17.54 -14.00 6.75
CA LEU A 396 -17.71 -14.69 5.47
C LEU A 396 -18.26 -16.11 5.68
N LEU A 397 -17.77 -16.82 6.68
CA LEU A 397 -18.22 -18.18 6.97
C LEU A 397 -19.68 -18.24 7.42
N GLN A 398 -20.14 -17.27 8.22
CA GLN A 398 -21.54 -17.13 8.60
C GLN A 398 -22.45 -16.87 7.38
N ALA A 399 -22.00 -16.03 6.43
CA ALA A 399 -22.74 -15.81 5.19
C ALA A 399 -22.81 -17.08 4.32
N ILE A 400 -21.72 -17.86 4.24
CA ILE A 400 -21.70 -19.13 3.50
C ILE A 400 -22.67 -20.14 4.11
N ARG A 401 -22.64 -20.32 5.44
CA ARG A 401 -23.51 -21.28 6.15
C ARG A 401 -24.98 -20.88 6.17
N GLY A 402 -25.26 -19.60 6.01
CA GLY A 402 -26.61 -19.09 6.16
C GLY A 402 -27.07 -19.10 7.62
N ASP A 403 -26.13 -19.10 8.58
CA ASP A 403 -26.45 -19.06 9.99
C ASP A 403 -27.32 -17.84 10.26
N ALA A 404 -28.46 -18.01 10.93
CA ALA A 404 -29.28 -16.88 11.36
C ALA A 404 -28.39 -15.93 12.15
N VAL A 405 -28.60 -14.64 11.99
CA VAL A 405 -27.98 -13.64 12.87
C VAL A 405 -28.47 -13.95 14.28
N THR A 406 -27.70 -14.77 15.04
CA THR A 406 -28.03 -15.09 16.41
C THR A 406 -27.96 -13.79 17.19
N ASP A 407 -29.14 -13.31 17.61
CA ASP A 407 -29.36 -12.30 18.64
C ASP A 407 -28.32 -11.16 18.72
N GLN A 408 -28.12 -10.44 17.66
CA GLN A 408 -27.95 -9.01 17.89
C GLN A 408 -29.32 -8.50 18.38
N PRO A 409 -29.37 -7.83 19.54
CA PRO A 409 -30.64 -7.29 20.01
C PRO A 409 -31.26 -6.50 18.88
N ASP A 410 -32.60 -6.60 18.72
CA ASP A 410 -33.46 -5.81 17.81
C ASP A 410 -33.39 -4.30 18.07
N THR A 411 -32.24 -3.80 18.33
CA THR A 411 -31.96 -2.38 18.18
C THR A 411 -31.76 -2.18 16.68
N PRO A 412 -32.70 -1.49 16.00
CA PRO A 412 -32.38 -1.00 14.68
C PRO A 412 -31.07 -0.24 14.86
N VAL A 413 -30.00 -0.75 14.26
CA VAL A 413 -28.79 0.02 14.10
C VAL A 413 -29.18 1.17 13.17
N HIS A 414 -29.89 2.15 13.72
CA HIS A 414 -29.60 3.53 13.43
C HIS A 414 -28.17 3.67 13.91
N ALA A 415 -27.29 3.17 13.06
CA ALA A 415 -25.88 3.25 13.27
C ALA A 415 -25.57 4.73 13.42
N THR A 416 -25.51 5.17 14.66
CA THR A 416 -24.68 6.32 14.97
C THR A 416 -23.33 5.91 14.42
N VAL A 417 -22.98 6.42 13.23
CA VAL A 417 -21.70 6.18 12.60
C VAL A 417 -20.69 6.55 13.67
N LEU A 418 -20.08 5.55 14.32
CA LEU A 418 -19.22 5.79 15.49
C LEU A 418 -18.10 6.77 15.10
N GLY A 419 -17.65 6.65 13.86
CA GLY A 419 -16.72 7.59 13.25
C GLY A 419 -17.20 9.05 13.27
N ALA A 420 -18.48 9.34 13.33
CA ALA A 420 -19.00 10.72 13.39
C ALA A 420 -19.06 11.30 14.80
N LEU A 421 -18.85 10.48 15.85
CA LEU A 421 -18.87 10.95 17.22
C LEU A 421 -17.73 11.95 17.51
N PRO A 422 -17.99 13.08 18.20
CA PRO A 422 -16.98 14.12 18.44
C PRO A 422 -15.69 13.60 19.09
N GLY A 423 -15.80 12.68 20.07
CA GLY A 423 -14.64 12.07 20.74
C GLY A 423 -13.80 11.20 19.79
N VAL A 424 -14.45 10.44 18.91
CA VAL A 424 -13.78 9.62 17.90
C VAL A 424 -13.12 10.50 16.85
N GLN A 425 -13.80 11.53 16.38
CA GLN A 425 -13.24 12.52 15.45
C GLN A 425 -12.04 13.27 16.03
N ALA A 426 -12.06 13.58 17.31
CA ALA A 426 -10.91 14.20 17.98
C ALA A 426 -9.71 13.24 18.04
N ALA A 427 -9.93 11.98 18.40
CA ALA A 427 -8.90 10.95 18.43
C ALA A 427 -8.30 10.68 17.03
N LEU A 428 -9.13 10.65 16.00
CA LEU A 428 -8.67 10.53 14.61
C LEU A 428 -7.78 11.71 14.24
N ARG A 429 -8.22 12.96 14.44
CA ARG A 429 -7.42 14.15 14.12
C ARG A 429 -6.09 14.20 14.88
N GLN A 430 -6.05 13.69 16.10
CA GLN A 430 -4.82 13.65 16.90
C GLN A 430 -3.71 12.82 16.24
N ARG A 431 -4.04 11.78 15.48
CA ARG A 431 -3.06 10.96 14.75
C ARG A 431 -2.24 11.78 13.74
N ASN A 432 -2.83 12.80 13.10
CA ASN A 432 -2.11 13.62 12.12
C ASN A 432 -1.05 14.54 12.76
N GLN A 433 -1.08 14.78 14.08
CA GLN A 433 -0.14 15.68 14.75
C GLN A 433 1.31 15.17 14.75
N SER A 434 1.50 13.87 14.55
CA SER A 434 2.82 13.24 14.45
C SER A 434 3.34 13.14 13.01
N LEU A 435 2.50 13.37 12.00
CA LEU A 435 2.85 13.21 10.60
C LEU A 435 3.46 14.48 10.00
N ALA A 436 4.22 14.31 8.91
CA ALA A 436 4.77 15.40 8.12
C ALA A 436 3.66 16.20 7.43
N ASP A 437 3.51 17.48 7.78
CA ASP A 437 2.48 18.38 7.28
C ASP A 437 2.51 18.51 5.74
N PHE A 438 3.68 18.36 5.14
CA PHE A 438 3.85 18.38 3.68
C PHE A 438 2.90 17.39 2.99
N TRP A 439 2.83 16.16 3.46
CA TRP A 439 2.00 15.13 2.84
C TRP A 439 0.51 15.26 3.14
N LEU A 440 0.13 16.02 4.16
CA LEU A 440 -1.26 16.34 4.48
C LEU A 440 -1.82 17.49 3.62
N ARG A 441 -1.00 18.11 2.75
CA ARG A 441 -1.38 19.23 1.91
C ARG A 441 -1.46 18.83 0.44
N ALA A 442 -2.52 19.28 -0.25
CA ALA A 442 -2.63 19.13 -1.70
C ALA A 442 -1.50 19.87 -2.44
N ALA A 443 -1.15 19.39 -3.64
CA ALA A 443 -0.04 19.86 -4.46
C ALA A 443 0.01 21.39 -4.64
N ASP A 444 -1.12 22.01 -4.99
CA ASP A 444 -1.21 23.47 -5.15
C ASP A 444 -0.89 24.26 -3.88
N SER A 445 -1.28 23.72 -2.72
CA SER A 445 -0.98 24.31 -1.43
C SER A 445 0.52 24.21 -1.11
N ARG A 446 1.15 23.07 -1.44
CA ARG A 446 2.61 22.88 -1.30
C ARG A 446 3.37 23.85 -2.20
N ARG A 447 3.00 23.96 -3.47
CA ARG A 447 3.63 24.90 -4.43
C ARG A 447 3.51 26.36 -3.97
N ARG A 448 2.36 26.77 -3.44
CA ARG A 448 2.19 28.14 -2.88
C ARG A 448 3.03 28.38 -1.64
N GLN A 449 3.17 27.39 -0.76
CA GLN A 449 3.87 27.55 0.51
C GLN A 449 5.38 27.42 0.40
N TYR A 450 5.86 26.51 -0.45
CA TYR A 450 7.27 26.12 -0.50
C TYR A 450 7.95 26.53 -1.82
N GLY A 451 7.20 26.86 -2.86
CA GLY A 451 7.75 27.24 -4.17
C GLY A 451 8.70 28.40 -4.11
N GLY A 452 9.81 28.32 -4.88
CA GLY A 452 10.84 29.35 -4.95
C GLY A 452 11.82 29.39 -3.77
N GLN A 453 11.76 28.44 -2.86
CA GLN A 453 12.72 28.35 -1.73
C GLN A 453 14.06 27.73 -2.16
N LEU A 454 14.05 26.92 -3.20
CA LEU A 454 15.24 26.37 -3.87
C LEU A 454 15.25 26.76 -5.34
N SER A 455 16.44 26.82 -5.93
CA SER A 455 16.64 26.97 -7.38
C SER A 455 17.91 26.22 -7.76
N GLY A 456 17.93 25.62 -8.96
CA GLY A 456 19.06 24.83 -9.44
C GLY A 456 18.67 23.37 -9.69
N ARG A 457 19.64 22.61 -10.19
CA ARG A 457 19.44 21.24 -10.66
C ARG A 457 19.97 20.24 -9.63
N VAL A 458 19.11 19.29 -9.24
CA VAL A 458 19.44 18.24 -8.28
C VAL A 458 19.39 16.88 -8.98
N LEU A 459 20.44 16.08 -8.85
CA LEU A 459 20.45 14.68 -9.24
C LEU A 459 20.23 13.81 -8.03
N ILE A 460 19.21 12.97 -8.03
CA ILE A 460 19.03 11.92 -7.05
C ILE A 460 19.50 10.59 -7.63
N LEU A 461 20.44 9.94 -6.96
CA LEU A 461 20.94 8.63 -7.33
C LEU A 461 20.11 7.57 -6.61
N ASP A 462 19.27 6.88 -7.38
CA ASP A 462 18.41 5.83 -6.87
C ASP A 462 19.22 4.56 -6.59
N ALA A 463 19.16 4.11 -5.35
CA ALA A 463 19.73 2.84 -4.91
C ALA A 463 18.68 1.73 -4.74
N GLY A 464 17.54 1.85 -5.41
CA GLY A 464 16.46 0.86 -5.42
C GLY A 464 15.50 1.00 -4.25
N ASP A 465 15.18 2.23 -3.86
CA ASP A 465 14.18 2.54 -2.86
C ASP A 465 13.26 3.66 -3.35
N ASN A 466 11.95 3.40 -3.38
CA ASN A 466 10.95 4.36 -3.83
C ASN A 466 10.83 5.62 -2.95
N PHE A 467 11.47 5.69 -1.78
CA PHE A 467 11.67 6.94 -1.04
C PHE A 467 12.37 8.01 -1.89
N THR A 468 13.15 7.59 -2.88
CA THR A 468 13.76 8.46 -3.89
C THR A 468 12.74 9.36 -4.60
N HIS A 469 11.55 8.83 -4.91
CA HIS A 469 10.46 9.60 -5.54
C HIS A 469 9.83 10.61 -4.58
N MET A 470 9.72 10.27 -3.29
CA MET A 470 9.24 11.21 -2.26
C MET A 470 10.21 12.39 -2.07
N LEU A 471 11.54 12.12 -2.05
CA LEU A 471 12.56 13.18 -2.06
C LEU A 471 12.41 14.10 -3.28
N ARG A 472 12.22 13.52 -4.47
CA ARG A 472 11.96 14.29 -5.70
C ARG A 472 10.77 15.23 -5.52
N CYS A 473 9.64 14.73 -5.01
CA CYS A 473 8.43 15.54 -4.83
C CYS A 473 8.65 16.71 -3.86
N GLN A 474 9.37 16.49 -2.76
CA GLN A 474 9.67 17.56 -1.80
C GLN A 474 10.59 18.63 -2.38
N LEU A 475 11.68 18.22 -3.06
CA LEU A 475 12.63 19.14 -3.68
C LEU A 475 12.00 19.92 -4.83
N ALA A 476 11.21 19.26 -5.67
CA ALA A 476 10.47 19.89 -6.78
C ALA A 476 9.43 20.89 -6.24
N ALA A 477 8.71 20.56 -5.18
CA ALA A 477 7.76 21.48 -4.54
C ALA A 477 8.42 22.75 -3.97
N MET A 478 9.71 22.66 -3.59
CA MET A 478 10.51 23.80 -3.15
C MET A 478 11.08 24.61 -4.33
N GLY A 479 11.03 24.11 -5.58
CA GLY A 479 11.43 24.83 -6.80
C GLY A 479 12.70 24.31 -7.47
N ALA A 480 13.28 23.19 -7.02
CA ALA A 480 14.43 22.57 -7.69
C ALA A 480 14.01 21.82 -8.96
N ASP A 481 14.88 21.82 -9.98
CA ASP A 481 14.79 20.92 -11.15
C ASP A 481 15.44 19.58 -10.78
N VAL A 482 14.64 18.53 -10.61
CA VAL A 482 15.10 17.25 -10.03
C VAL A 482 15.08 16.13 -11.05
N ALA A 483 16.23 15.51 -11.25
CA ALA A 483 16.38 14.28 -12.04
C ALA A 483 16.69 13.09 -11.13
N ILE A 484 16.16 11.91 -11.48
CA ILE A 484 16.51 10.63 -10.84
C ILE A 484 17.29 9.78 -11.84
N ALA A 485 18.34 9.12 -11.38
CA ALA A 485 19.08 8.14 -12.17
C ALA A 485 19.48 6.94 -11.30
N PRO A 486 19.49 5.70 -11.86
CA PRO A 486 20.02 4.54 -11.17
C PRO A 486 21.47 4.76 -10.76
N CYS A 487 21.86 4.35 -9.55
CA CYS A 487 23.22 4.57 -9.03
C CYS A 487 24.32 3.83 -9.80
N ASP A 488 23.96 2.77 -10.54
CA ASP A 488 24.86 2.01 -11.42
C ASP A 488 24.79 2.45 -12.89
N GLY A 489 23.94 3.43 -13.21
CA GLY A 489 23.75 3.97 -14.54
C GLY A 489 24.84 4.96 -14.97
N ALA A 490 24.68 5.48 -16.19
CA ALA A 490 25.52 6.55 -16.73
C ALA A 490 24.84 7.91 -16.55
N PHE A 491 25.51 8.84 -15.88
CA PHE A 491 25.01 10.21 -15.68
C PHE A 491 26.17 11.21 -15.63
N ALA A 492 25.88 12.45 -16.02
CA ALA A 492 26.86 13.55 -16.03
C ALA A 492 26.64 14.44 -14.80
N MET A 493 27.37 14.17 -13.70
CA MET A 493 27.25 14.90 -12.44
C MET A 493 27.56 16.39 -12.56
N ASP A 494 28.37 16.80 -13.53
CA ASP A 494 28.78 18.18 -13.79
C ASP A 494 27.62 19.09 -14.19
N ARG A 495 26.48 18.51 -14.59
CA ARG A 495 25.26 19.25 -14.97
C ARG A 495 24.36 19.60 -13.79
N PHE A 496 24.70 19.18 -12.58
CA PHE A 496 23.89 19.35 -11.40
C PHE A 496 24.59 20.16 -10.32
N ASP A 497 23.86 20.99 -9.62
CA ASP A 497 24.36 21.85 -8.55
C ASP A 497 24.48 21.06 -7.25
N LEU A 498 23.65 20.04 -7.06
CA LEU A 498 23.64 19.13 -5.91
C LEU A 498 23.43 17.68 -6.38
N VAL A 499 24.19 16.76 -5.80
CA VAL A 499 23.95 15.31 -5.95
C VAL A 499 23.41 14.76 -4.63
N LEU A 500 22.31 14.03 -4.69
CA LEU A 500 21.75 13.31 -3.55
C LEU A 500 22.05 11.83 -3.72
N VAL A 501 22.81 11.24 -2.79
CA VAL A 501 23.08 9.81 -2.73
C VAL A 501 21.95 9.19 -1.93
N GLY A 502 21.02 8.51 -2.63
CA GLY A 502 19.73 8.12 -2.11
C GLY A 502 19.75 6.98 -1.11
N PRO A 503 18.61 6.78 -0.49
CA PRO A 503 18.35 5.60 0.31
C PRO A 503 18.33 4.33 -0.56
N GLY A 504 18.44 3.17 0.09
CA GLY A 504 18.35 1.88 -0.57
C GLY A 504 18.37 0.73 0.42
N PRO A 505 17.91 -0.45 0.02
CA PRO A 505 17.99 -1.65 0.81
C PRO A 505 19.40 -2.26 0.74
N GLY A 506 19.76 -3.05 1.75
CA GLY A 506 20.97 -3.85 1.77
C GLY A 506 21.80 -3.72 3.04
N ASP A 507 22.81 -4.58 3.16
CA ASP A 507 23.81 -4.53 4.22
C ASP A 507 24.95 -3.59 3.79
N PRO A 508 25.16 -2.45 4.45
CA PRO A 508 26.21 -1.50 4.08
C PRO A 508 27.63 -2.08 4.17
N GLN A 509 27.80 -3.21 4.86
CA GLN A 509 29.09 -3.90 5.02
C GLN A 509 29.36 -4.93 3.90
N ASP A 510 28.37 -5.27 3.06
CA ASP A 510 28.54 -6.15 1.91
C ASP A 510 29.36 -5.45 0.81
N ALA A 511 30.65 -5.75 0.76
CA ALA A 511 31.57 -5.14 -0.22
C ALA A 511 31.34 -5.64 -1.65
N ASP A 512 30.72 -6.81 -1.82
CA ASP A 512 30.59 -7.48 -3.11
C ASP A 512 29.28 -7.12 -3.84
N HIS A 513 28.32 -6.57 -3.13
CA HIS A 513 27.04 -6.19 -3.73
C HIS A 513 27.22 -5.08 -4.78
N PRO A 514 26.76 -5.27 -6.03
CA PRO A 514 26.99 -4.31 -7.14
C PRO A 514 26.56 -2.89 -6.83
N ARG A 515 25.37 -2.71 -6.24
CA ARG A 515 24.81 -1.41 -5.83
C ARG A 515 25.72 -0.70 -4.82
N LEU A 516 26.19 -1.39 -3.80
CA LEU A 516 27.07 -0.81 -2.78
C LEU A 516 28.45 -0.43 -3.34
N ARG A 517 28.98 -1.23 -4.27
CA ARG A 517 30.20 -0.84 -5.00
C ARG A 517 30.01 0.44 -5.80
N ALA A 518 28.84 0.59 -6.47
CA ALA A 518 28.51 1.81 -7.20
C ALA A 518 28.41 3.01 -6.27
N LEU A 519 27.65 2.91 -5.16
CA LEU A 519 27.52 3.97 -4.17
C LEU A 519 28.87 4.39 -3.57
N ARG A 520 29.72 3.42 -3.18
CA ARG A 520 31.08 3.71 -2.67
C ARG A 520 31.95 4.42 -3.69
N ARG A 521 31.92 3.99 -4.96
CA ARG A 521 32.66 4.63 -6.04
C ARG A 521 32.22 6.08 -6.24
N ILE A 522 30.92 6.32 -6.30
CA ILE A 522 30.36 7.64 -6.50
C ILE A 522 30.64 8.55 -5.31
N THR A 523 30.43 8.08 -4.10
CA THR A 523 30.69 8.86 -2.87
C THR A 523 32.16 9.27 -2.78
N ARG A 524 33.12 8.37 -3.10
CA ARG A 524 34.54 8.71 -3.17
C ARG A 524 34.85 9.74 -4.25
N GLN A 525 34.21 9.64 -5.41
CA GLN A 525 34.34 10.63 -6.50
C GLN A 525 33.85 12.00 -6.07
N LEU A 526 32.65 12.08 -5.45
CA LEU A 526 32.08 13.34 -4.94
C LEU A 526 32.99 14.02 -3.91
N LEU A 527 33.57 13.23 -3.00
CA LEU A 527 34.55 13.70 -2.02
C LEU A 527 35.84 14.23 -2.69
N ALA A 528 36.41 13.46 -3.62
CA ALA A 528 37.64 13.82 -4.35
C ALA A 528 37.46 15.07 -5.21
N GLU A 529 36.32 15.23 -5.88
CA GLU A 529 35.98 16.38 -6.70
C GLU A 529 35.47 17.57 -5.88
N ARG A 530 35.31 17.43 -4.55
CA ARG A 530 34.75 18.44 -3.63
C ARG A 530 33.39 18.98 -4.09
N ARG A 531 32.54 18.10 -4.64
CA ARG A 531 31.20 18.48 -5.11
C ARG A 531 30.21 18.54 -3.95
N PRO A 532 29.21 19.44 -4.00
CA PRO A 532 28.13 19.46 -3.04
C PRO A 532 27.28 18.17 -3.16
N PHE A 533 27.06 17.46 -2.02
CA PHE A 533 26.17 16.32 -2.00
C PHE A 533 25.50 16.09 -0.65
N LEU A 534 24.31 15.48 -0.69
CA LEU A 534 23.55 15.00 0.45
C LEU A 534 23.45 13.47 0.37
N SER A 535 23.70 12.77 1.47
CA SER A 535 23.50 11.32 1.55
C SER A 535 22.41 10.97 2.55
N VAL A 536 21.51 10.03 2.20
CA VAL A 536 20.37 9.63 3.03
C VAL A 536 20.40 8.13 3.29
N CYS A 537 20.17 7.74 4.53
CA CYS A 537 20.04 6.36 5.01
C CYS A 537 21.21 5.46 4.57
N LEU A 538 21.05 4.56 3.58
CA LEU A 538 22.15 3.74 3.07
C LEU A 538 23.32 4.59 2.55
N GLY A 539 23.04 5.70 1.87
CA GLY A 539 24.06 6.65 1.42
C GLY A 539 24.84 7.25 2.59
N HIS A 540 24.17 7.56 3.71
CA HIS A 540 24.83 8.01 4.95
C HIS A 540 25.74 6.93 5.54
N GLN A 541 25.28 5.68 5.58
CA GLN A 541 26.07 4.56 6.09
C GLN A 541 27.32 4.30 5.24
N VAL A 542 27.18 4.34 3.91
CA VAL A 542 28.30 4.22 2.97
C VAL A 542 29.30 5.37 3.15
N LEU A 543 28.84 6.60 3.33
CA LEU A 543 29.72 7.75 3.60
C LEU A 543 30.44 7.58 4.95
N SER A 544 29.72 7.16 6.00
CA SER A 544 30.26 6.92 7.33
C SER A 544 31.41 5.90 7.30
N ASP A 545 31.22 4.78 6.59
CA ASP A 545 32.25 3.74 6.39
C ASP A 545 33.48 4.30 5.65
N ILE A 546 33.30 5.09 4.60
CA ILE A 546 34.38 5.74 3.85
C ILE A 546 35.18 6.71 4.74
N LEU A 547 34.53 7.40 5.65
CA LEU A 547 35.16 8.34 6.60
C LEU A 547 35.79 7.63 7.80
N GLY A 548 35.71 6.29 7.90
CA GLY A 548 36.32 5.48 8.94
C GLY A 548 35.50 5.33 10.22
N LEU A 549 34.20 5.67 10.18
CA LEU A 549 33.29 5.43 11.31
C LEU A 549 32.86 3.95 11.29
N PRO A 550 32.93 3.24 12.44
CA PRO A 550 32.48 1.85 12.50
C PRO A 550 30.97 1.75 12.35
N LEU A 551 30.53 0.82 11.50
CA LEU A 551 29.14 0.45 11.34
C LEU A 551 28.79 -0.70 12.28
N ARG A 552 27.68 -0.57 12.99
CA ARG A 552 27.14 -1.58 13.91
C ARG A 552 25.72 -1.96 13.51
N ARG A 553 25.42 -3.24 13.53
CA ARG A 553 24.04 -3.72 13.45
C ARG A 553 23.33 -3.42 14.77
N LEU A 554 22.17 -2.79 14.72
CA LEU A 554 21.35 -2.51 15.89
C LEU A 554 20.81 -3.82 16.50
N ALA A 555 20.86 -3.91 17.83
CA ALA A 555 20.23 -5.03 18.54
C ALA A 555 18.70 -5.04 18.35
N VAL A 556 18.13 -3.86 18.19
CA VAL A 556 16.71 -3.64 17.89
C VAL A 556 16.64 -2.73 16.66
N PRO A 557 16.30 -3.27 15.47
CA PRO A 557 16.18 -2.48 14.24
C PRO A 557 15.16 -1.35 14.37
N GLN A 558 15.45 -0.23 13.73
CA GLN A 558 14.59 0.95 13.71
C GLN A 558 13.88 1.00 12.34
N GLN A 559 12.88 0.16 12.15
CA GLN A 559 12.11 0.11 10.91
C GLN A 559 10.73 0.75 11.15
N GLY A 560 10.44 1.88 10.49
CA GLY A 560 9.20 2.64 10.68
C GLY A 560 9.09 3.26 12.08
N VAL A 561 10.19 3.75 12.64
CA VAL A 561 10.23 4.31 14.00
C VAL A 561 10.41 5.82 13.96
N GLN A 562 9.47 6.55 14.54
CA GLN A 562 9.62 7.99 14.75
C GLN A 562 10.41 8.26 16.05
N ARG A 563 11.44 9.10 15.96
CA ARG A 563 12.26 9.52 17.09
C ARG A 563 12.42 11.04 17.12
N GLU A 564 12.55 11.58 18.33
CA GLU A 564 13.02 12.92 18.57
C GLU A 564 14.54 12.86 18.79
N ILE A 565 15.29 13.62 18.01
CA ILE A 565 16.76 13.65 18.04
C ILE A 565 17.27 15.09 18.12
N ASP A 566 18.47 15.26 18.62
CA ASP A 566 19.26 16.47 18.36
C ASP A 566 19.99 16.32 17.02
N LEU A 567 19.79 17.24 16.11
CA LEU A 567 20.52 17.32 14.84
C LEU A 567 21.30 18.64 14.78
N PHE A 568 22.60 18.58 15.10
CA PHE A 568 23.49 19.73 15.13
C PHE A 568 22.97 20.90 16.01
N GLY A 569 22.42 20.59 17.20
CA GLY A 569 21.87 21.55 18.16
C GLY A 569 20.42 21.93 17.92
N GLN A 570 19.72 21.29 16.99
CA GLN A 570 18.29 21.46 16.74
C GLN A 570 17.52 20.18 17.04
N THR A 571 16.54 20.27 17.92
CA THR A 571 15.64 19.13 18.17
C THR A 571 14.70 18.96 17.00
N CYS A 572 14.65 17.75 16.43
CA CYS A 572 13.74 17.41 15.35
C CYS A 572 13.15 16.00 15.52
N ARG A 573 11.91 15.82 15.03
CA ARG A 573 11.17 14.56 15.04
C ARG A 573 11.16 13.96 13.66
N VAL A 574 11.81 12.79 13.51
CA VAL A 574 12.12 12.19 12.21
C VAL A 574 11.92 10.68 12.22
N GLY A 575 11.70 10.09 11.02
CA GLY A 575 11.43 8.69 10.80
C GLY A 575 12.68 7.90 10.39
N PHE A 576 12.89 6.77 11.05
CA PHE A 576 14.00 5.86 10.81
C PHE A 576 13.53 4.55 10.18
N TYR A 577 14.34 4.06 9.21
CA TYR A 577 14.14 2.78 8.50
C TYR A 577 15.49 2.07 8.35
N ASN A 578 16.19 1.83 9.47
CA ASN A 578 17.55 1.28 9.44
C ASN A 578 17.78 0.12 10.40
N THR A 579 18.60 -0.82 9.95
CA THR A 579 19.12 -1.95 10.73
C THR A 579 20.58 -1.71 11.16
N PHE A 580 21.30 -0.89 10.43
CA PHE A 580 22.68 -0.52 10.71
C PHE A 580 22.77 0.96 11.07
N VAL A 581 23.78 1.30 11.87
CA VAL A 581 24.07 2.67 12.30
C VAL A 581 25.57 2.87 12.43
N ALA A 582 26.05 4.05 12.05
CA ALA A 582 27.43 4.46 12.35
C ALA A 582 27.57 4.86 13.83
N ILE A 583 28.71 4.57 14.42
CA ILE A 583 29.02 4.90 15.82
C ILE A 583 30.16 5.89 15.89
N ALA A 584 30.05 6.87 16.77
CA ALA A 584 31.11 7.84 17.05
C ALA A 584 31.16 8.17 18.55
N ASP A 585 32.37 8.34 19.07
CA ASP A 585 32.63 8.76 20.46
C ASP A 585 32.84 10.28 20.58
N THR A 586 33.03 10.96 19.45
CA THR A 586 33.32 12.39 19.37
C THR A 586 32.31 13.12 18.49
N ASP A 587 32.18 14.42 18.67
CA ASP A 587 31.28 15.27 17.88
C ASP A 587 31.98 15.83 16.62
N ARG A 588 33.25 15.47 16.39
CA ARG A 588 34.07 15.90 15.24
C ARG A 588 35.16 14.87 14.93
N ILE A 589 35.41 14.65 13.64
CA ILE A 589 36.53 13.83 13.15
C ILE A 589 37.28 14.54 12.02
N GLU A 590 38.56 14.15 11.88
CA GLU A 590 39.42 14.48 10.75
C GLU A 590 39.83 13.15 10.08
N PRO A 591 39.15 12.70 9.03
CA PRO A 591 39.40 11.41 8.42
C PRO A 591 40.82 11.32 7.86
N GLN A 592 41.51 10.18 8.09
CA GLN A 592 42.90 10.00 7.66
C GLN A 592 43.04 10.13 6.13
N GLY A 593 44.03 10.91 5.70
CA GLY A 593 44.33 11.12 4.28
C GLY A 593 43.36 12.05 3.54
N MET A 594 42.47 12.75 4.26
CA MET A 594 41.57 13.75 3.72
C MET A 594 41.79 15.09 4.44
N GLU A 595 41.98 16.17 3.68
CA GLU A 595 42.00 17.53 4.25
C GLU A 595 40.53 17.97 4.49
N LEU A 596 39.88 17.38 5.50
CA LEU A 596 38.48 17.50 5.76
C LEU A 596 38.19 17.43 7.26
N SER A 597 37.40 18.40 7.77
CA SER A 597 36.82 18.36 9.11
C SER A 597 35.32 18.03 9.00
N VAL A 598 34.87 17.03 9.75
CA VAL A 598 33.48 16.56 9.73
C VAL A 598 32.89 16.70 11.12
N GLU A 599 31.80 17.46 11.22
CA GLU A 599 30.97 17.57 12.41
C GLU A 599 29.99 16.41 12.46
N ILE A 600 29.77 15.83 13.63
CA ILE A 600 28.96 14.65 13.87
C ILE A 600 27.82 15.02 14.81
N SER A 601 26.58 14.78 14.37
CA SER A 601 25.41 14.76 15.24
C SER A 601 25.14 13.31 15.63
N ARG A 602 25.15 13.02 16.94
CA ARG A 602 25.00 11.67 17.48
C ARG A 602 24.19 11.66 18.77
N ASP A 603 23.69 10.51 19.12
CA ASP A 603 23.14 10.27 20.45
C ASP A 603 24.30 10.22 21.48
N ALA A 604 24.21 11.03 22.51
CA ALA A 604 25.28 11.17 23.50
C ALA A 604 25.47 9.92 24.37
N LEU A 605 24.44 9.07 24.50
CA LEU A 605 24.49 7.86 25.33
C LEU A 605 24.93 6.63 24.55
N THR A 606 24.39 6.46 23.33
CA THR A 606 24.63 5.26 22.51
C THR A 606 25.73 5.43 21.49
N GLY A 607 26.14 6.68 21.19
CA GLY A 607 27.07 7.02 20.13
C GLY A 607 26.50 6.88 18.72
N GLU A 608 25.22 6.57 18.57
CA GLU A 608 24.56 6.43 17.27
C GLU A 608 24.58 7.74 16.48
N VAL A 609 25.14 7.71 15.27
CA VAL A 609 25.29 8.88 14.42
C VAL A 609 23.99 9.13 13.67
N HIS A 610 23.41 10.31 13.87
CA HIS A 610 22.19 10.77 13.20
C HIS A 610 22.47 11.53 11.91
N GLY A 611 23.63 12.22 11.85
CA GLY A 611 24.04 13.00 10.70
C GLY A 611 25.50 13.41 10.73
N LEU A 612 26.06 13.66 9.54
CA LEU A 612 27.41 14.17 9.33
C LEU A 612 27.31 15.47 8.54
N ARG A 613 28.15 16.45 8.86
CA ARG A 613 28.18 17.73 8.18
C ARG A 613 29.62 18.21 7.94
N SER A 614 29.86 18.70 6.72
CA SER A 614 31.11 19.35 6.34
C SER A 614 30.79 20.50 5.38
N GLU A 615 31.81 21.22 4.91
CA GLU A 615 31.64 22.36 3.98
C GLU A 615 30.90 21.98 2.68
N ARG A 616 31.09 20.75 2.18
CA ARG A 616 30.61 20.31 0.86
C ARG A 616 29.60 19.18 0.92
N PHE A 617 29.34 18.61 2.06
CA PHE A 617 28.33 17.58 2.19
C PHE A 617 27.59 17.63 3.51
N CYS A 618 26.42 17.04 3.48
CA CYS A 618 25.68 16.63 4.66
C CYS A 618 25.19 15.19 4.48
N SER A 619 24.95 14.50 5.57
CA SER A 619 24.29 13.19 5.50
C SER A 619 23.35 12.97 6.68
N LEU A 620 22.28 12.20 6.44
CA LEU A 620 21.20 11.93 7.36
C LEU A 620 20.96 10.42 7.44
N GLN A 621 20.94 9.85 8.66
CA GLN A 621 20.62 8.44 8.86
C GLN A 621 19.13 8.17 8.68
N PHE A 622 18.28 9.13 8.97
CA PHE A 622 16.83 9.05 8.88
C PHE A 622 16.32 9.48 7.50
N HIS A 623 15.03 9.26 7.25
CA HIS A 623 14.34 9.63 6.02
C HIS A 623 13.60 10.97 6.18
N PRO A 624 14.15 12.10 5.74
CA PRO A 624 13.48 13.40 5.88
C PRO A 624 12.17 13.47 5.07
N GLU A 625 12.04 12.65 4.03
CA GLU A 625 10.89 12.58 3.12
C GLU A 625 9.71 11.76 3.64
N SER A 626 9.92 10.85 4.61
CA SER A 626 8.89 9.97 5.15
C SER A 626 7.75 10.74 5.81
N VAL A 627 6.55 10.17 5.80
CA VAL A 627 5.39 10.71 6.56
C VAL A 627 5.68 10.77 8.06
N LEU A 628 6.57 9.91 8.57
CA LEU A 628 7.01 9.90 9.97
C LEU A 628 8.00 11.02 10.30
N SER A 629 8.55 11.72 9.31
CA SER A 629 9.49 12.83 9.53
C SER A 629 8.74 14.15 9.60
N ARG A 630 8.14 14.42 10.78
CA ARG A 630 7.36 15.63 11.00
C ARG A 630 8.12 16.90 10.64
N ASP A 631 9.40 16.97 11.05
CA ASP A 631 10.27 18.11 10.81
C ASP A 631 11.21 17.89 9.60
N GLY A 632 11.00 16.81 8.84
CA GLY A 632 11.88 16.35 7.77
C GLY A 632 12.05 17.35 6.63
N LEU A 633 10.97 18.01 6.20
CA LEU A 633 11.02 19.01 5.13
C LEU A 633 11.88 20.23 5.54
N ASP A 634 11.78 20.68 6.79
CA ASP A 634 12.57 21.82 7.28
C ASP A 634 14.06 21.44 7.34
N VAL A 635 14.36 20.21 7.76
CA VAL A 635 15.74 19.67 7.72
C VAL A 635 16.24 19.60 6.28
N LEU A 636 15.46 19.01 5.34
CA LEU A 636 15.84 18.88 3.94
C LEU A 636 16.09 20.26 3.31
N ARG A 637 15.19 21.22 3.53
CA ARG A 637 15.31 22.59 3.08
C ARG A 637 16.58 23.26 3.59
N TYR A 638 16.84 23.16 4.91
CA TYR A 638 18.01 23.76 5.53
C TYR A 638 19.30 23.19 4.94
N VAL A 639 19.43 21.86 4.88
CA VAL A 639 20.63 21.17 4.40
C VAL A 639 20.88 21.48 2.92
N THR A 640 19.85 21.38 2.06
CA THR A 640 20.01 21.64 0.62
C THR A 640 20.34 23.08 0.35
N SER A 641 19.74 24.04 1.05
CA SER A 641 20.08 25.45 0.92
C SER A 641 21.53 25.74 1.31
N GLN A 642 22.04 25.15 2.39
CA GLN A 642 23.45 25.29 2.79
C GLN A 642 24.42 24.74 1.74
N LEU A 643 24.10 23.61 1.12
CA LEU A 643 24.96 22.96 0.12
C LEU A 643 24.93 23.68 -1.24
N MET A 644 23.78 24.22 -1.65
CA MET A 644 23.61 24.88 -2.95
C MET A 644 24.05 26.36 -2.96
N TYR A 645 23.89 27.07 -1.84
CA TYR A 645 24.13 28.52 -1.75
C TYR A 645 25.28 28.92 -0.84
N SER A 646 26.20 28.00 -0.51
CA SER A 646 27.39 28.32 0.28
C SER A 646 28.21 29.43 -0.41
N PRO A 647 28.78 30.41 0.34
CA PRO A 647 29.39 31.64 -0.22
C PRO A 647 30.57 31.43 -1.19
N HIS A 648 31.03 30.22 -1.38
CA HIS A 648 32.13 29.88 -2.31
C HIS A 648 31.71 29.58 -3.75
N GLN A 649 30.42 29.66 -4.07
CA GLN A 649 29.91 29.65 -5.45
C GLN A 649 29.68 31.07 -5.97
N VAL A 650 30.74 31.87 -6.07
CA VAL A 650 30.73 33.09 -6.91
C VAL A 650 30.63 32.63 -8.36
N PRO A 651 29.62 33.05 -9.14
CA PRO A 651 29.57 32.75 -10.58
C PRO A 651 30.87 33.24 -11.23
N ARG A 652 31.56 32.40 -11.96
CA ARG A 652 32.62 32.85 -12.87
C ARG A 652 31.95 33.76 -13.88
N THR A 653 32.07 35.07 -13.66
CA THR A 653 31.72 36.08 -14.66
C THR A 653 32.45 35.74 -15.94
N ALA A 654 31.69 35.52 -17.01
CA ALA A 654 32.24 35.40 -18.34
C ALA A 654 33.11 36.63 -18.60
N THR A 655 34.43 36.45 -18.64
CA THR A 655 35.35 37.47 -19.17
C THR A 655 34.95 37.73 -20.62
N ALA A 656 34.37 38.88 -20.84
CA ALA A 656 34.17 39.42 -22.15
C ALA A 656 35.52 39.44 -22.86
N ARG A 657 35.66 38.73 -23.96
CA ARG A 657 36.74 38.93 -24.93
C ARG A 657 36.40 40.19 -25.71
N SER A 658 37.26 41.18 -25.53
CA SER A 658 37.40 42.32 -26.44
C SER A 658 37.87 41.85 -27.81
#